data_be4de4a900e0d4733b060f740d7e5c3c
#
_entry.id   be4de4a900e0d4733b060f740d7e5c3c
#
_cell.length_a   1.000
_cell.length_b   1.000
_cell.length_c   1.000
_cell.angle_alpha   90.00
_cell.angle_beta   90.00
_cell.angle_gamma   90.00
#
_symmetry.space_group_name_H-M   'P 1'
#
loop_
_entity.id
_entity.type
_entity.pdbx_description
1 polymer ?
#
loop_
_entity_poly.entity_id
_entity_poly.type
_entity_poly.pdbx_seq_one_letter_code
_entity_poly.pdbx_strand_id
1 'polypeptide(L)'
;MEDEERPLLIREILRRLCLKAEEKQRAKELLRDLTDKGKIVKIRGNRYGLPTKMNLVVGKVKCHPDGYGFVIPEKEGEEDLFVGPRNLKEAMHGDRVVARVEAIRRRGREGKVIRILERGLLKVVGKFMKAKDYSYVIPEDERILQEVYIPEGETKKARPNQVVVAEITQYPTERARPQGRVVHILGYPDDPEVEPQIIIHKYQLPDRFSSAALREARDLSPMLSPRDCEGRVDLREVPTFTIDGERARDFDDAVSIEHDRDGGIRLYVSISDVSHYAGETSALDEDAYLRGTSVYFPDRAIPMFPPELSNEVCCLHPRMERLTLTAELRYDATGERKGVRFYPSVIRSDERLTYTIVKRILLDKDPEVTDRFEKIVPSLDLMAFLSQRLRLARVERGAIDFDLPEPEVILNLQGETEDIVRAERNVSHQIIEEFMIAANEAVADFMKENKTPFIYRIHEPPKQDAIEEFRKFISHLGYRMKKDSDHSPKELQKVLLEVKGRPEERVVNEVLLRSMKWARYSAQNLGHFGLASEGYTHFTSPIRRYPDLIVHRLLKAVLLKREVKTSEEELARKADHLSHRERVAMEAEREILNRYRVRFMREKIGEVFEGVISGVTAFGFFVELKDIFVEGLVRVTGLHDDYYHYDEKRYSLVGDRTHQVFRIGGRVRVRLERVDLERRHIDFGLMK
;
A
#
# COMPACT_ATOMS: atom_id res chain seq x y z
N MET A 1 -33.59 17.35 -3.07
CA MET A 1 -32.55 18.41 -2.91
C MET A 1 -31.65 18.50 -4.15
N GLU A 2 -31.52 17.42 -4.88
CA GLU A 2 -30.76 17.42 -6.15
C GLU A 2 -31.41 18.31 -7.21
N ASP A 3 -32.73 18.38 -7.27
CA ASP A 3 -33.46 19.19 -8.23
C ASP A 3 -33.60 20.69 -7.86
N GLU A 4 -33.02 21.09 -6.71
CA GLU A 4 -33.20 22.45 -6.21
C GLU A 4 -31.90 23.26 -6.36
N GLU A 5 -32.02 24.44 -6.94
CA GLU A 5 -30.88 25.37 -7.12
C GLU A 5 -30.56 26.18 -5.87
N ARG A 6 -31.47 26.26 -4.88
CA ARG A 6 -31.29 27.05 -3.65
C ARG A 6 -31.38 26.21 -2.38
N PRO A 7 -30.67 26.58 -1.29
CA PRO A 7 -30.83 25.97 0.00
C PRO A 7 -32.24 26.11 0.58
N LEU A 8 -32.81 25.00 1.07
CA LEU A 8 -34.16 24.92 1.56
C LEU A 8 -34.27 25.08 3.07
N LEU A 9 -35.31 25.72 3.58
CA LEU A 9 -35.65 25.71 5.01
C LEU A 9 -36.13 24.31 5.42
N ILE A 10 -35.86 23.93 6.66
CA ILE A 10 -36.33 22.65 7.18
C ILE A 10 -37.84 22.47 7.04
N ARG A 11 -38.62 23.56 7.17
CA ARG A 11 -40.10 23.56 6.95
C ARG A 11 -40.46 23.26 5.49
N GLU A 12 -39.69 23.78 4.54
CA GLU A 12 -39.86 23.52 3.10
C GLU A 12 -39.56 22.06 2.77
N ILE A 13 -38.47 21.50 3.34
CA ILE A 13 -38.10 20.08 3.18
C ILE A 13 -39.22 19.18 3.71
N LEU A 14 -39.66 19.39 4.97
CA LEU A 14 -40.71 18.57 5.59
C LEU A 14 -42.04 18.66 4.88
N ARG A 15 -42.39 19.82 4.30
CA ARG A 15 -43.63 20.00 3.52
C ARG A 15 -43.55 19.23 2.20
N ARG A 16 -42.42 19.30 1.48
CA ARG A 16 -42.24 18.60 0.21
C ARG A 16 -42.18 17.09 0.32
N LEU A 17 -41.70 16.58 1.43
CA LEU A 17 -41.68 15.14 1.74
C LEU A 17 -43.09 14.61 2.13
N CYS A 18 -44.08 15.48 2.29
CA CYS A 18 -45.45 15.11 2.64
C CYS A 18 -45.56 14.19 3.88
N LEU A 19 -44.68 14.39 4.88
CA LEU A 19 -44.52 13.51 6.04
C LEU A 19 -45.64 13.69 7.06
N LYS A 20 -46.09 12.59 7.67
CA LYS A 20 -46.97 12.57 8.84
C LYS A 20 -46.28 13.13 10.10
N ALA A 21 -47.04 13.49 11.11
CA ALA A 21 -46.52 14.15 12.35
C ALA A 21 -45.42 13.34 13.00
N GLU A 22 -45.56 12.03 13.11
CA GLU A 22 -44.60 11.09 13.70
C GLU A 22 -43.32 10.97 12.90
N GLU A 23 -43.39 11.05 11.57
CA GLU A 23 -42.26 10.94 10.64
C GLU A 23 -41.40 12.22 10.60
N LYS A 24 -41.96 13.36 10.99
CA LYS A 24 -41.23 14.65 11.02
C LYS A 24 -40.10 14.68 12.01
N GLN A 25 -40.20 13.98 13.13
CA GLN A 25 -39.12 13.90 14.12
C GLN A 25 -37.95 13.07 13.54
N ARG A 26 -38.27 11.90 12.98
CA ARG A 26 -37.29 11.02 12.33
C ARG A 26 -36.58 11.70 11.14
N ALA A 27 -37.33 12.49 10.35
CA ALA A 27 -36.74 13.29 9.26
C ALA A 27 -35.76 14.38 9.76
N LYS A 28 -36.04 15.00 10.93
CA LYS A 28 -35.11 15.97 11.54
C LYS A 28 -33.84 15.29 12.04
N GLU A 29 -33.94 14.11 12.62
CA GLU A 29 -32.81 13.31 13.06
C GLU A 29 -31.96 12.87 11.85
N LEU A 30 -32.59 12.42 10.78
CA LEU A 30 -31.91 12.09 9.53
C LEU A 30 -31.21 13.30 8.91
N LEU A 31 -31.84 14.49 8.93
CA LEU A 31 -31.20 15.71 8.46
C LEU A 31 -29.98 16.12 9.32
N ARG A 32 -30.00 15.83 10.62
CA ARG A 32 -28.82 16.03 11.48
C ARG A 32 -27.72 15.04 11.10
N ASP A 33 -28.05 13.76 11.02
CA ASP A 33 -27.09 12.71 10.62
C ASP A 33 -26.48 13.02 9.26
N LEU A 34 -27.27 13.38 8.25
CA LEU A 34 -26.77 13.78 6.94
C LEU A 34 -25.87 15.04 6.99
N THR A 35 -26.16 15.96 7.94
CA THR A 35 -25.34 17.16 8.12
C THR A 35 -24.03 16.82 8.82
N ASP A 36 -24.05 15.94 9.79
CA ASP A 36 -22.85 15.48 10.50
C ASP A 36 -21.98 14.61 9.60
N LYS A 37 -22.59 13.84 8.72
CA LYS A 37 -21.91 13.10 7.65
C LYS A 37 -21.44 13.99 6.46
N GLY A 38 -21.75 15.29 6.48
CA GLY A 38 -21.35 16.22 5.42
C GLY A 38 -22.07 16.03 4.07
N LYS A 39 -23.05 15.12 3.98
CA LYS A 39 -23.86 14.92 2.75
C LYS A 39 -24.71 16.12 2.40
N ILE A 40 -25.12 16.85 3.43
CA ILE A 40 -25.78 18.15 3.30
C ILE A 40 -25.11 19.15 4.23
N VAL A 41 -25.20 20.44 3.93
CA VAL A 41 -24.65 21.51 4.79
C VAL A 41 -25.77 22.41 5.27
N LYS A 42 -25.75 22.70 6.60
CA LYS A 42 -26.63 23.68 7.23
C LYS A 42 -25.97 25.06 7.24
N ILE A 43 -26.61 26.04 6.67
CA ILE A 43 -26.15 27.45 6.63
C ILE A 43 -27.00 28.36 7.54
N ARG A 44 -26.61 29.64 7.61
CA ARG A 44 -27.35 30.66 8.37
C ARG A 44 -28.83 30.66 8.00
N GLY A 45 -29.71 30.82 8.99
CA GLY A 45 -31.17 30.80 8.79
C GLY A 45 -31.78 29.41 8.73
N ASN A 46 -31.13 28.37 9.26
CA ASN A 46 -31.64 26.97 9.26
C ASN A 46 -32.01 26.44 7.86
N ARG A 47 -31.23 26.82 6.86
CA ARG A 47 -31.35 26.30 5.49
C ARG A 47 -30.36 25.16 5.26
N TYR A 48 -30.76 24.17 4.49
CA TYR A 48 -29.98 22.99 4.13
C TYR A 48 -29.79 22.93 2.63
N GLY A 49 -28.61 22.60 2.17
CA GLY A 49 -28.28 22.46 0.74
C GLY A 49 -27.20 21.41 0.51
N LEU A 50 -27.05 21.02 -0.73
CA LEU A 50 -25.95 20.13 -1.15
C LEU A 50 -24.65 20.93 -1.22
N PRO A 51 -23.52 20.41 -0.68
CA PRO A 51 -22.23 21.11 -0.72
C PRO A 51 -21.85 21.59 -2.12
N THR A 52 -21.99 20.72 -3.12
CA THR A 52 -21.64 20.99 -4.52
C THR A 52 -22.36 22.17 -5.14
N LYS A 53 -23.64 22.42 -4.74
CA LYS A 53 -24.43 23.56 -5.22
C LYS A 53 -24.16 24.88 -4.47
N MET A 54 -23.26 24.81 -3.49
CA MET A 54 -22.98 25.94 -2.60
C MET A 54 -21.50 26.38 -2.64
N ASN A 55 -20.75 25.97 -3.66
CA ASN A 55 -19.31 26.16 -3.73
C ASN A 55 -18.58 25.64 -2.49
N LEU A 56 -19.05 24.51 -1.94
CA LEU A 56 -18.49 23.86 -0.77
C LEU A 56 -17.90 22.50 -1.17
N VAL A 57 -16.76 22.19 -0.58
CA VAL A 57 -16.07 20.92 -0.73
C VAL A 57 -16.05 20.22 0.63
N VAL A 58 -16.46 18.95 0.66
CA VAL A 58 -16.28 18.07 1.80
C VAL A 58 -15.08 17.18 1.52
N GLY A 59 -14.12 17.14 2.44
CA GLY A 59 -12.89 16.39 2.23
C GLY A 59 -12.00 16.33 3.46
N LYS A 60 -10.85 15.66 3.33
CA LYS A 60 -9.83 15.55 4.38
C LYS A 60 -8.73 16.60 4.21
N VAL A 61 -8.31 17.20 5.31
CA VAL A 61 -7.20 18.17 5.34
C VAL A 61 -5.88 17.45 5.28
N LYS A 62 -5.04 17.77 4.31
CA LYS A 62 -3.64 17.39 4.23
C LYS A 62 -2.78 18.64 4.42
N CYS A 63 -2.22 18.81 5.62
CA CYS A 63 -1.33 19.94 5.91
C CYS A 63 0.06 19.74 5.29
N HIS A 64 0.72 20.86 5.01
CA HIS A 64 2.10 20.93 4.57
C HIS A 64 2.96 21.56 5.70
N PRO A 65 4.22 21.14 5.90
CA PRO A 65 5.10 21.68 6.94
C PRO A 65 5.25 23.21 6.89
N ASP A 66 5.13 23.82 5.72
CA ASP A 66 5.18 25.29 5.54
C ASP A 66 3.92 26.03 6.05
N GLY A 67 2.97 25.31 6.68
CA GLY A 67 1.81 25.89 7.35
C GLY A 67 0.55 26.01 6.52
N TYR A 68 0.56 25.73 5.22
CA TYR A 68 -0.64 25.64 4.38
C TYR A 68 -1.16 24.19 4.30
N GLY A 69 -2.30 24.00 3.66
CA GLY A 69 -2.83 22.65 3.43
C GLY A 69 -3.69 22.55 2.18
N PHE A 70 -4.11 21.32 1.89
CA PHE A 70 -5.07 21.02 0.85
C PHE A 70 -6.27 20.28 1.47
N VAL A 71 -7.47 20.58 1.01
CA VAL A 71 -8.64 19.75 1.26
C VAL A 71 -8.80 18.82 0.08
N ILE A 72 -8.58 17.54 0.32
CA ILE A 72 -8.73 16.46 -0.66
C ILE A 72 -10.21 16.09 -0.70
N PRO A 73 -10.94 16.33 -1.81
CA PRO A 73 -12.36 16.05 -1.89
C PRO A 73 -12.67 14.56 -1.73
N GLU A 74 -13.81 14.24 -1.09
CA GLU A 74 -14.32 12.86 -1.03
C GLU A 74 -14.96 12.41 -2.36
N LYS A 75 -15.37 13.36 -3.18
CA LYS A 75 -15.95 13.09 -4.48
C LYS A 75 -14.87 12.91 -5.52
N GLU A 76 -14.83 11.73 -6.13
CA GLU A 76 -13.89 11.42 -7.21
C GLU A 76 -13.99 12.42 -8.38
N GLY A 77 -12.84 12.79 -8.93
CA GLY A 77 -12.72 13.68 -10.08
C GLY A 77 -12.76 15.18 -9.74
N GLU A 78 -12.97 15.56 -8.48
CA GLU A 78 -12.80 16.95 -8.06
C GLU A 78 -11.34 17.27 -7.74
N GLU A 79 -10.88 18.47 -8.13
CA GLU A 79 -9.53 18.96 -7.83
C GLU A 79 -9.37 19.28 -6.35
N ASP A 80 -8.15 19.11 -5.84
CA ASP A 80 -7.80 19.50 -4.49
C ASP A 80 -8.00 21.00 -4.27
N LEU A 81 -8.44 21.36 -3.06
CA LEU A 81 -8.65 22.75 -2.69
C LEU A 81 -7.47 23.25 -1.84
N PHE A 82 -6.68 24.17 -2.37
CA PHE A 82 -5.62 24.84 -1.61
C PHE A 82 -6.20 25.70 -0.50
N VAL A 83 -5.63 25.60 0.70
CA VAL A 83 -6.05 26.38 1.88
C VAL A 83 -4.80 26.98 2.54
N GLY A 84 -4.70 28.30 2.47
CA GLY A 84 -3.59 29.03 3.08
C GLY A 84 -3.61 28.95 4.62
N PRO A 85 -2.49 29.26 5.33
CA PRO A 85 -2.33 29.09 6.78
C PRO A 85 -3.46 29.71 7.61
N ARG A 86 -3.86 30.93 7.31
CA ARG A 86 -4.95 31.64 8.02
C ARG A 86 -6.33 31.03 7.75
N ASN A 87 -6.50 30.34 6.63
CA ASN A 87 -7.76 29.75 6.19
C ASN A 87 -7.95 28.31 6.67
N LEU A 88 -6.90 27.65 7.16
CA LEU A 88 -7.00 26.35 7.86
C LEU A 88 -7.73 26.50 9.20
N LYS A 89 -7.61 27.67 9.86
CA LYS A 89 -8.19 27.92 11.18
C LYS A 89 -7.76 26.89 12.22
N GLU A 90 -8.76 26.20 12.82
CA GLU A 90 -8.59 25.20 13.85
C GLU A 90 -8.43 23.77 13.32
N ALA A 91 -8.40 23.61 11.97
CA ALA A 91 -8.28 22.29 11.36
C ALA A 91 -6.84 21.76 11.48
N MET A 92 -6.74 20.51 11.85
CA MET A 92 -5.50 19.76 11.92
C MET A 92 -5.36 18.81 10.72
N HIS A 93 -4.16 18.29 10.54
CA HIS A 93 -3.91 17.25 9.55
C HIS A 93 -4.84 16.05 9.75
N GLY A 94 -5.46 15.54 8.68
CA GLY A 94 -6.38 14.42 8.73
C GLY A 94 -7.82 14.76 9.09
N ASP A 95 -8.12 15.97 9.57
CA ASP A 95 -9.48 16.39 9.89
C ASP A 95 -10.39 16.33 8.66
N ARG A 96 -11.59 15.81 8.83
CA ARG A 96 -12.65 15.84 7.83
C ARG A 96 -13.41 17.16 7.95
N VAL A 97 -13.44 17.93 6.87
CA VAL A 97 -13.93 19.32 6.92
C VAL A 97 -14.91 19.64 5.80
N VAL A 98 -15.67 20.71 6.03
CA VAL A 98 -16.34 21.45 4.96
C VAL A 98 -15.52 22.71 4.69
N ALA A 99 -15.08 22.89 3.46
CA ALA A 99 -14.35 24.08 3.02
C ALA A 99 -15.13 24.82 1.93
N ARG A 100 -14.99 26.13 1.87
CA ARG A 100 -15.58 26.98 0.84
C ARG A 100 -14.54 27.32 -0.21
N VAL A 101 -14.91 27.15 -1.48
CA VAL A 101 -14.12 27.66 -2.61
C VAL A 101 -14.31 29.17 -2.67
N GLU A 102 -13.23 29.94 -2.56
CA GLU A 102 -13.23 31.41 -2.62
C GLU A 102 -12.76 31.95 -3.97
N ALA A 103 -11.81 31.23 -4.59
CA ALA A 103 -11.28 31.62 -5.90
C ALA A 103 -10.89 30.38 -6.73
N ILE A 104 -10.96 30.53 -8.05
CA ILE A 104 -10.40 29.59 -9.01
C ILE A 104 -9.31 30.35 -9.77
N ARG A 105 -8.05 29.91 -9.62
CA ARG A 105 -6.88 30.53 -10.25
C ARG A 105 -6.25 29.58 -11.28
N ARG A 106 -5.31 30.09 -12.08
CA ARG A 106 -4.55 29.27 -13.05
C ARG A 106 -3.86 28.03 -12.42
N ARG A 107 -3.56 28.08 -11.10
CA ARG A 107 -2.87 27.00 -10.35
C ARG A 107 -3.82 26.11 -9.55
N GLY A 108 -5.14 26.23 -9.71
CA GLY A 108 -6.14 25.44 -9.01
C GLY A 108 -7.13 26.24 -8.18
N ARG A 109 -7.94 25.53 -7.39
CA ARG A 109 -8.95 26.11 -6.51
C ARG A 109 -8.35 26.56 -5.17
N GLU A 110 -8.74 27.75 -4.68
CA GLU A 110 -8.32 28.30 -3.39
C GLU A 110 -9.54 28.51 -2.49
N GLY A 111 -9.41 28.21 -1.20
CA GLY A 111 -10.54 28.35 -0.28
C GLY A 111 -10.17 28.39 1.19
N LYS A 112 -11.19 28.23 2.04
CA LYS A 112 -11.05 28.21 3.50
C LYS A 112 -11.90 27.13 4.16
N VAL A 113 -11.42 26.60 5.28
CA VAL A 113 -12.19 25.72 6.16
C VAL A 113 -13.29 26.54 6.85
N ILE A 114 -14.52 26.06 6.78
CA ILE A 114 -15.68 26.68 7.45
C ILE A 114 -16.22 25.84 8.61
N ARG A 115 -16.03 24.52 8.57
CA ARG A 115 -16.48 23.62 9.64
C ARG A 115 -15.63 22.36 9.63
N ILE A 116 -15.31 21.86 10.83
CA ILE A 116 -14.74 20.54 11.05
C ILE A 116 -15.90 19.58 11.31
N LEU A 117 -15.97 18.49 10.56
CA LEU A 117 -16.99 17.44 10.68
C LEU A 117 -16.52 16.35 11.65
N GLU A 118 -15.24 15.95 11.48
CA GLU A 118 -14.65 14.88 12.25
C GLU A 118 -13.16 15.17 12.49
N ARG A 119 -12.67 14.87 13.68
CA ARG A 119 -11.26 15.02 14.01
C ARG A 119 -10.47 13.81 13.52
N GLY A 120 -9.42 14.06 12.77
CA GLY A 120 -8.56 13.01 12.19
C GLY A 120 -7.52 12.47 13.17
N LEU A 121 -7.10 13.29 14.13
CA LEU A 121 -6.05 12.94 15.09
C LEU A 121 -6.63 12.88 16.50
N LEU A 122 -6.62 11.69 17.11
CA LEU A 122 -6.93 11.49 18.50
C LEU A 122 -5.67 11.44 19.38
N LYS A 123 -4.57 10.98 18.77
CA LYS A 123 -3.27 10.83 19.43
C LYS A 123 -2.18 11.41 18.56
N VAL A 124 -1.13 11.90 19.18
CA VAL A 124 0.06 12.45 18.54
C VAL A 124 1.28 11.75 19.11
N VAL A 125 2.15 11.26 18.26
CA VAL A 125 3.48 10.79 18.63
C VAL A 125 4.44 11.96 18.51
N GLY A 126 5.31 12.14 19.49
CA GLY A 126 6.29 13.22 19.43
C GLY A 126 7.24 13.24 20.60
N LYS A 127 8.17 14.18 20.54
CA LYS A 127 9.23 14.38 21.54
C LYS A 127 8.69 15.23 22.70
N PHE A 128 8.77 14.67 23.90
CA PHE A 128 8.37 15.39 25.11
C PHE A 128 9.44 16.40 25.51
N MET A 129 9.02 17.62 25.73
CA MET A 129 9.86 18.75 26.14
C MET A 129 9.32 19.36 27.42
N LYS A 130 10.21 19.84 28.27
CA LYS A 130 9.88 20.55 29.51
C LYS A 130 10.52 21.91 29.49
N ALA A 131 9.73 22.96 29.46
CA ALA A 131 10.14 24.31 29.73
C ALA A 131 10.05 24.62 31.24
N LYS A 132 10.39 25.85 31.64
CA LYS A 132 10.41 26.24 33.06
C LYS A 132 9.03 26.08 33.72
N ASP A 133 7.98 26.52 33.03
CA ASP A 133 6.62 26.63 33.59
C ASP A 133 5.59 25.73 32.90
N TYR A 134 5.98 24.97 31.87
CA TYR A 134 5.05 24.11 31.11
C TYR A 134 5.76 22.96 30.42
N SER A 135 4.99 21.93 30.09
CA SER A 135 5.46 20.80 29.28
C SER A 135 4.70 20.74 27.96
N TYR A 136 5.34 20.24 26.91
CA TYR A 136 4.73 20.12 25.59
C TYR A 136 5.34 18.94 24.81
N VAL A 137 4.63 18.51 23.78
CA VAL A 137 5.08 17.49 22.84
C VAL A 137 5.25 18.12 21.48
N ILE A 138 6.45 18.00 20.92
CA ILE A 138 6.74 18.35 19.52
C ILE A 138 6.34 17.16 18.66
N PRO A 139 5.34 17.29 17.77
CA PRO A 139 4.90 16.18 16.93
C PRO A 139 6.03 15.65 16.03
N GLU A 140 6.11 14.34 15.89
CA GLU A 140 7.00 13.65 14.95
C GLU A 140 6.56 13.83 13.49
N ASP A 141 5.28 14.02 13.26
CA ASP A 141 4.73 14.30 11.95
C ASP A 141 4.72 15.81 11.70
N GLU A 142 5.60 16.29 10.83
CA GLU A 142 5.72 17.72 10.49
C GLU A 142 4.43 18.33 9.91
N ARG A 143 3.48 17.49 9.48
CA ARG A 143 2.15 17.94 9.03
C ARG A 143 1.26 18.35 10.19
N ILE A 144 1.63 18.00 11.44
CA ILE A 144 0.97 18.50 12.67
C ILE A 144 1.68 19.79 13.06
N LEU A 145 1.13 20.92 12.63
CA LEU A 145 1.77 22.23 12.64
C LEU A 145 1.94 22.86 14.04
N GLN A 146 1.35 22.26 15.06
CA GLN A 146 1.31 22.83 16.41
C GLN A 146 1.81 21.83 17.44
N GLU A 147 2.60 22.34 18.40
CA GLU A 147 2.98 21.61 19.62
C GLU A 147 1.76 21.35 20.47
N VAL A 148 1.71 20.19 21.12
CA VAL A 148 0.64 19.81 22.04
C VAL A 148 1.06 20.15 23.47
N TYR A 149 0.35 21.05 24.13
CA TYR A 149 0.58 21.42 25.52
C TYR A 149 0.17 20.27 26.45
N ILE A 150 1.00 19.94 27.43
CA ILE A 150 0.75 18.88 28.42
C ILE A 150 0.61 19.54 29.81
N PRO A 151 -0.58 19.55 30.40
CA PRO A 151 -0.80 20.09 31.74
C PRO A 151 0.03 19.39 32.81
N GLU A 152 0.30 20.09 33.91
CA GLU A 152 0.92 19.50 35.07
C GLU A 152 0.05 18.36 35.64
N GLY A 153 0.66 17.20 35.95
CA GLY A 153 -0.07 15.98 36.33
C GLY A 153 -0.38 15.02 35.16
N GLU A 154 -0.44 15.49 33.92
CA GLU A 154 -0.78 14.69 32.74
C GLU A 154 0.47 14.17 31.98
N THR A 155 1.66 14.37 32.55
CA THR A 155 2.95 14.04 31.91
C THR A 155 3.35 12.57 32.03
N LYS A 156 2.63 11.76 32.83
CA LYS A 156 2.98 10.35 33.13
C LYS A 156 4.45 10.15 33.54
N LYS A 157 5.08 11.18 34.13
CA LYS A 157 6.51 11.23 34.51
C LYS A 157 7.48 11.12 33.32
N ALA A 158 7.07 11.53 32.12
CA ALA A 158 7.94 11.60 30.97
C ALA A 158 9.13 12.54 31.23
N ARG A 159 10.29 12.17 30.72
CA ARG A 159 11.52 12.96 30.82
C ARG A 159 11.76 13.73 29.50
N PRO A 160 12.42 14.89 29.56
CA PRO A 160 12.79 15.63 28.36
C PRO A 160 13.51 14.74 27.34
N ASN A 161 13.22 14.95 26.05
CA ASN A 161 13.72 14.21 24.91
C ASN A 161 13.21 12.76 24.75
N GLN A 162 12.34 12.26 25.64
CA GLN A 162 11.67 10.99 25.39
C GLN A 162 10.62 11.14 24.29
N VAL A 163 10.49 10.13 23.45
CA VAL A 163 9.36 9.98 22.52
C VAL A 163 8.16 9.47 23.28
N VAL A 164 7.04 10.14 23.12
CA VAL A 164 5.78 9.83 23.84
C VAL A 164 4.61 9.78 22.87
N VAL A 165 3.55 9.10 23.29
CA VAL A 165 2.23 9.21 22.67
C VAL A 165 1.36 10.09 23.57
N ALA A 166 0.90 11.21 23.03
CA ALA A 166 -0.02 12.11 23.71
C ALA A 166 -1.42 11.99 23.10
N GLU A 167 -2.43 11.76 23.93
CA GLU A 167 -3.84 11.82 23.56
C GLU A 167 -4.31 13.27 23.58
N ILE A 168 -4.98 13.74 22.52
CA ILE A 168 -5.50 15.11 22.48
C ILE A 168 -6.76 15.19 23.33
N THR A 169 -6.72 16.00 24.37
CA THR A 169 -7.86 16.25 25.26
C THR A 169 -8.64 17.51 24.88
N GLN A 170 -7.95 18.49 24.30
CA GLN A 170 -8.55 19.71 23.76
C GLN A 170 -7.91 20.05 22.42
N TYR A 171 -8.74 20.25 21.40
CA TYR A 171 -8.28 20.65 20.08
C TYR A 171 -7.97 22.14 20.03
N PRO A 172 -7.10 22.58 19.06
CA PRO A 172 -6.75 23.98 18.96
C PRO A 172 -7.97 24.87 18.69
N THR A 173 -7.90 26.09 19.17
CA THR A 173 -8.85 27.17 18.88
C THR A 173 -8.09 28.39 18.37
N GLU A 174 -8.80 29.42 17.90
CA GLU A 174 -8.15 30.70 17.49
C GLU A 174 -7.26 31.31 18.59
N ARG A 175 -7.51 30.96 19.88
CA ARG A 175 -6.85 31.54 21.05
C ARG A 175 -6.01 30.58 21.87
N ALA A 176 -6.09 29.28 21.62
CA ALA A 176 -5.43 28.27 22.43
C ALA A 176 -4.81 27.16 21.56
N ARG A 177 -3.60 26.74 21.92
CA ARG A 177 -2.94 25.56 21.34
C ARG A 177 -3.65 24.27 21.76
N PRO A 178 -3.48 23.15 21.03
CA PRO A 178 -4.03 21.87 21.45
C PRO A 178 -3.43 21.45 22.80
N GLN A 179 -4.25 20.79 23.62
CA GLN A 179 -3.81 20.19 24.88
C GLN A 179 -3.97 18.67 24.81
N GLY A 180 -3.11 17.98 25.54
CA GLY A 180 -3.13 16.52 25.60
C GLY A 180 -2.61 15.97 26.91
N ARG A 181 -2.68 14.65 27.04
CA ARG A 181 -2.06 13.88 28.13
C ARG A 181 -1.16 12.80 27.58
N VAL A 182 -0.04 12.55 28.23
CA VAL A 182 0.84 11.44 27.85
C VAL A 182 0.18 10.12 28.23
N VAL A 183 -0.02 9.25 27.23
CA VAL A 183 -0.61 7.92 27.44
C VAL A 183 0.43 6.80 27.35
N HIS A 184 1.48 6.97 26.56
CA HIS A 184 2.60 6.04 26.47
C HIS A 184 3.93 6.80 26.41
N ILE A 185 4.96 6.23 27.04
CA ILE A 185 6.35 6.64 26.90
C ILE A 185 7.01 5.53 26.09
N LEU A 186 7.55 5.85 24.90
CA LEU A 186 8.13 4.88 23.99
C LEU A 186 9.62 4.64 24.28
N GLY A 187 10.36 5.67 24.70
CA GLY A 187 11.78 5.59 24.98
C GLY A 187 12.54 6.82 24.47
N TYR A 188 13.83 6.69 24.27
CA TYR A 188 14.66 7.73 23.66
C TYR A 188 14.82 7.49 22.14
N PRO A 189 15.03 8.54 21.32
CA PRO A 189 15.12 8.40 19.86
C PRO A 189 16.24 7.48 19.36
N ASP A 190 17.30 7.31 20.17
CA ASP A 190 18.43 6.46 19.80
C ASP A 190 18.19 4.96 20.08
N ASP A 191 17.12 4.61 20.78
CA ASP A 191 16.75 3.23 21.04
C ASP A 191 16.12 2.61 19.77
N PRO A 192 16.66 1.51 19.21
CA PRO A 192 16.14 0.84 18.02
C PRO A 192 14.67 0.41 18.14
N GLU A 193 14.23 0.01 19.34
CA GLU A 193 12.86 -0.43 19.61
C GLU A 193 11.84 0.71 19.51
N VAL A 194 12.26 1.96 19.58
CA VAL A 194 11.36 3.13 19.53
C VAL A 194 10.88 3.42 18.12
N GLU A 195 11.69 3.18 17.10
CA GLU A 195 11.33 3.47 15.70
C GLU A 195 10.07 2.70 15.23
N PRO A 196 9.97 1.37 15.41
CA PRO A 196 8.74 0.64 15.08
C PRO A 196 7.52 1.13 15.87
N GLN A 197 7.70 1.47 17.15
CA GLN A 197 6.60 1.97 18.00
C GLN A 197 6.09 3.34 17.54
N ILE A 198 6.99 4.22 17.08
CA ILE A 198 6.59 5.51 16.47
C ILE A 198 5.66 5.25 15.29
N ILE A 199 6.03 4.36 14.38
CA ILE A 199 5.26 4.05 13.18
C ILE A 199 3.91 3.41 13.53
N ILE A 200 3.89 2.43 14.45
CA ILE A 200 2.66 1.79 14.92
C ILE A 200 1.66 2.82 15.42
N HIS A 201 2.11 3.72 16.30
CA HIS A 201 1.23 4.73 16.88
C HIS A 201 0.87 5.87 15.90
N LYS A 202 1.81 6.29 15.04
CA LYS A 202 1.59 7.33 14.04
C LYS A 202 0.53 6.91 13.01
N TYR A 203 0.61 5.68 12.52
CA TYR A 203 -0.33 5.13 11.55
C TYR A 203 -1.52 4.42 12.18
N GLN A 204 -1.62 4.45 13.52
CA GLN A 204 -2.68 3.79 14.30
C GLN A 204 -2.88 2.33 13.87
N LEU A 205 -1.75 1.61 13.71
CA LEU A 205 -1.79 0.20 13.36
C LEU A 205 -2.31 -0.60 14.56
N PRO A 206 -3.27 -1.52 14.36
CA PRO A 206 -3.75 -2.40 15.43
C PRO A 206 -2.66 -3.42 15.79
N ASP A 207 -1.87 -3.15 16.82
CA ASP A 207 -0.76 -4.00 17.28
C ASP A 207 -1.16 -5.10 18.26
N ARG A 208 -2.39 -5.03 18.79
CA ARG A 208 -2.93 -6.00 19.74
C ARG A 208 -4.22 -6.61 19.23
N PHE A 209 -4.39 -7.90 19.46
CA PHE A 209 -5.64 -8.61 19.20
C PHE A 209 -6.63 -8.43 20.37
N SER A 210 -7.91 -8.51 20.05
CA SER A 210 -8.95 -8.58 21.07
C SER A 210 -8.82 -9.85 21.90
N SER A 211 -9.21 -9.79 23.18
CA SER A 211 -9.20 -10.97 24.04
C SER A 211 -10.14 -12.08 23.54
N ALA A 212 -11.15 -11.72 22.76
CA ALA A 212 -12.07 -12.67 22.14
C ALA A 212 -11.39 -13.42 20.99
N ALA A 213 -10.71 -12.70 20.07
CA ALA A 213 -9.97 -13.31 18.97
C ALA A 213 -8.84 -14.22 19.47
N LEU A 214 -8.12 -13.82 20.52
CA LEU A 214 -7.08 -14.66 21.12
C LEU A 214 -7.64 -15.94 21.76
N ARG A 215 -8.83 -15.90 22.37
CA ARG A 215 -9.47 -17.13 22.88
C ARG A 215 -9.89 -18.02 21.75
N GLU A 216 -10.58 -17.46 20.74
CA GLU A 216 -11.01 -18.23 19.55
C GLU A 216 -9.84 -18.89 18.85
N ALA A 217 -8.70 -18.19 18.69
CA ALA A 217 -7.50 -18.75 18.06
C ALA A 217 -6.91 -19.92 18.85
N ARG A 218 -6.88 -19.86 20.18
CA ARG A 218 -6.36 -20.92 21.05
C ARG A 218 -7.22 -22.20 21.07
N ASP A 219 -8.51 -22.04 20.79
CA ASP A 219 -9.44 -23.17 20.71
C ASP A 219 -9.33 -23.95 19.40
N LEU A 220 -8.59 -23.43 18.41
CA LEU A 220 -8.36 -24.10 17.15
C LEU A 220 -7.32 -25.22 17.29
N SER A 221 -7.60 -26.34 16.63
CA SER A 221 -6.68 -27.48 16.55
C SER A 221 -5.89 -27.46 15.25
N PRO A 222 -4.55 -27.61 15.28
CA PRO A 222 -3.76 -27.81 14.07
C PRO A 222 -3.93 -29.21 13.45
N MET A 223 -4.58 -30.14 14.16
CA MET A 223 -4.86 -31.49 13.69
C MET A 223 -6.26 -31.53 13.08
N LEU A 224 -6.34 -32.04 11.84
CA LEU A 224 -7.62 -32.19 11.13
C LEU A 224 -8.43 -33.36 11.71
N SER A 225 -9.71 -33.14 11.88
CA SER A 225 -10.67 -34.21 12.15
C SER A 225 -11.20 -34.83 10.84
N PRO A 226 -11.71 -36.06 10.83
CA PRO A 226 -12.35 -36.63 9.64
C PRO A 226 -13.49 -35.77 9.08
N ARG A 227 -14.18 -35.01 9.93
CA ARG A 227 -15.25 -34.06 9.52
C ARG A 227 -14.73 -32.88 8.72
N ASP A 228 -13.53 -32.42 9.01
CA ASP A 228 -12.91 -31.29 8.29
C ASP A 228 -12.55 -31.68 6.86
N CYS A 229 -12.30 -32.99 6.63
CA CYS A 229 -11.96 -33.54 5.33
C CYS A 229 -13.19 -33.94 4.49
N GLU A 230 -14.39 -33.97 5.10
CA GLU A 230 -15.60 -34.43 4.41
C GLU A 230 -15.99 -33.48 3.25
N GLY A 231 -16.23 -34.05 2.07
CA GLY A 231 -16.59 -33.33 0.86
C GLY A 231 -15.44 -32.56 0.20
N ARG A 232 -14.20 -32.75 0.65
CA ARG A 232 -13.00 -32.18 0.05
C ARG A 232 -12.30 -33.15 -0.88
N VAL A 233 -11.63 -32.63 -1.89
CA VAL A 233 -10.80 -33.45 -2.78
C VAL A 233 -9.49 -33.78 -2.05
N ASP A 234 -9.15 -35.08 -2.07
CA ASP A 234 -7.90 -35.56 -1.47
C ASP A 234 -6.73 -35.37 -2.45
N LEU A 235 -5.80 -34.48 -2.12
CA LEU A 235 -4.57 -34.19 -2.88
C LEU A 235 -3.32 -34.56 -2.07
N ARG A 236 -3.42 -35.35 -0.98
CA ARG A 236 -2.30 -35.65 -0.09
C ARG A 236 -1.18 -36.46 -0.74
N GLU A 237 -1.51 -37.19 -1.82
CA GLU A 237 -0.55 -37.99 -2.58
C GLU A 237 0.00 -37.25 -3.81
N VAL A 238 -0.46 -36.01 -4.09
CA VAL A 238 0.07 -35.17 -5.17
C VAL A 238 1.31 -34.43 -4.67
N PRO A 239 2.48 -34.59 -5.34
CA PRO A 239 3.69 -33.91 -4.94
C PRO A 239 3.48 -32.38 -4.86
N THR A 240 3.62 -31.81 -3.66
CA THR A 240 3.22 -30.45 -3.35
C THR A 240 4.33 -29.73 -2.59
N PHE A 241 4.64 -28.49 -2.97
CA PHE A 241 5.72 -27.70 -2.39
C PHE A 241 5.26 -26.28 -2.07
N THR A 242 5.79 -25.73 -0.98
CA THR A 242 5.77 -24.27 -0.77
C THR A 242 7.11 -23.67 -1.18
N ILE A 243 7.11 -22.46 -1.78
CA ILE A 243 8.32 -21.73 -2.20
C ILE A 243 8.22 -20.30 -1.70
N ASP A 244 8.95 -19.97 -0.64
CA ASP A 244 8.82 -18.73 0.09
C ASP A 244 10.19 -18.11 0.42
N GLY A 245 10.18 -16.92 1.00
CA GLY A 245 11.38 -16.33 1.58
C GLY A 245 11.88 -17.09 2.81
N GLU A 246 13.16 -16.99 3.12
CA GLU A 246 13.80 -17.69 4.23
C GLU A 246 13.16 -17.38 5.59
N ARG A 247 12.71 -16.13 5.77
CA ARG A 247 12.13 -15.63 7.03
C ARG A 247 10.62 -15.75 7.12
N ALA A 248 9.94 -16.21 6.05
CA ALA A 248 8.49 -16.42 6.05
C ALA A 248 8.08 -17.48 7.07
N ARG A 249 6.95 -17.24 7.76
CA ARG A 249 6.37 -18.13 8.78
C ARG A 249 4.89 -18.45 8.53
N ASP A 250 4.30 -17.81 7.54
CA ASP A 250 2.88 -17.85 7.17
C ASP A 250 2.75 -18.26 5.70
N PHE A 251 2.90 -19.59 5.43
CA PHE A 251 2.84 -20.10 4.06
C PHE A 251 1.38 -20.20 3.62
N ASP A 252 0.96 -19.22 2.81
CA ASP A 252 -0.41 -19.14 2.29
C ASP A 252 -0.67 -20.12 1.14
N ASP A 253 0.35 -20.36 0.30
CA ASP A 253 0.23 -21.07 -0.97
C ASP A 253 1.19 -22.26 -1.10
N ALA A 254 0.69 -23.30 -1.75
CA ALA A 254 1.47 -24.46 -2.16
C ALA A 254 1.14 -24.78 -3.63
N VAL A 255 2.14 -25.24 -4.35
CA VAL A 255 2.04 -25.52 -5.78
C VAL A 255 2.38 -26.97 -6.09
N SER A 256 1.63 -27.54 -7.04
CA SER A 256 1.88 -28.87 -7.58
C SER A 256 1.75 -28.80 -9.11
N ILE A 257 2.53 -29.60 -9.82
CA ILE A 257 2.51 -29.62 -11.28
C ILE A 257 2.71 -31.05 -11.79
N GLU A 258 2.00 -31.39 -12.84
CA GLU A 258 2.14 -32.69 -13.51
C GLU A 258 1.85 -32.55 -15.01
N HIS A 259 2.35 -33.50 -15.80
CA HIS A 259 1.90 -33.67 -17.17
C HIS A 259 0.50 -34.27 -17.21
N ASP A 260 -0.39 -33.70 -18.01
CA ASP A 260 -1.70 -34.30 -18.28
C ASP A 260 -1.57 -35.43 -19.31
N ARG A 261 -2.53 -36.34 -19.35
CA ARG A 261 -2.51 -37.51 -20.23
C ARG A 261 -2.42 -37.18 -21.71
N ASP A 262 -2.89 -35.99 -22.08
CA ASP A 262 -2.90 -35.50 -23.47
C ASP A 262 -1.65 -34.69 -23.82
N GLY A 263 -0.58 -34.73 -23.01
CA GLY A 263 0.66 -33.99 -23.21
C GLY A 263 0.59 -32.53 -22.79
N GLY A 264 -0.50 -32.10 -22.20
CA GLY A 264 -0.66 -30.80 -21.54
C GLY A 264 -0.01 -30.75 -20.16
N ILE A 265 -0.20 -29.63 -19.47
CA ILE A 265 0.30 -29.39 -18.12
C ILE A 265 -0.87 -29.08 -17.21
N ARG A 266 -0.89 -29.74 -16.05
CA ARG A 266 -1.83 -29.47 -14.97
C ARG A 266 -1.10 -28.83 -13.80
N LEU A 267 -1.52 -27.62 -13.47
CA LEU A 267 -1.02 -26.84 -12.35
C LEU A 267 -2.08 -26.78 -11.25
N TYR A 268 -1.68 -27.08 -10.03
CA TYR A 268 -2.51 -26.91 -8.84
C TYR A 268 -1.93 -25.75 -8.01
N VAL A 269 -2.76 -24.77 -7.73
CA VAL A 269 -2.47 -23.67 -6.80
C VAL A 269 -3.38 -23.87 -5.61
N SER A 270 -2.83 -24.38 -4.52
CA SER A 270 -3.55 -24.73 -3.30
C SER A 270 -3.32 -23.68 -2.24
N ILE A 271 -4.38 -22.94 -1.90
CA ILE A 271 -4.31 -21.82 -0.95
C ILE A 271 -4.93 -22.23 0.38
N SER A 272 -4.30 -21.88 1.48
CA SER A 272 -4.79 -22.15 2.83
C SER A 272 -6.25 -21.72 3.00
N ASP A 273 -7.10 -22.62 3.49
CA ASP A 273 -8.53 -22.37 3.66
C ASP A 273 -8.83 -21.65 4.99
N VAL A 274 -8.31 -20.44 5.14
CA VAL A 274 -8.54 -19.58 6.32
C VAL A 274 -10.03 -19.40 6.60
N SER A 275 -10.86 -19.37 5.54
CA SER A 275 -12.32 -19.20 5.65
C SER A 275 -13.06 -20.36 6.32
N HIS A 276 -12.38 -21.48 6.56
CA HIS A 276 -12.90 -22.58 7.36
C HIS A 276 -12.81 -22.27 8.85
N TYR A 277 -11.75 -21.63 9.29
CA TYR A 277 -11.45 -21.34 10.69
C TYR A 277 -11.97 -19.97 11.14
N ALA A 278 -11.79 -18.95 10.33
CA ALA A 278 -12.32 -17.60 10.59
C ALA A 278 -13.69 -17.46 9.91
N GLY A 279 -14.76 -17.81 10.62
CA GLY A 279 -16.14 -17.65 10.15
C GLY A 279 -16.55 -16.17 10.07
N GLU A 280 -17.53 -15.85 9.19
CA GLU A 280 -18.09 -14.48 9.15
C GLU A 280 -18.63 -14.08 10.52
N THR A 281 -18.32 -12.85 10.96
CA THR A 281 -18.74 -12.27 12.25
C THR A 281 -18.14 -12.94 13.49
N SER A 282 -17.16 -13.81 13.35
CA SER A 282 -16.38 -14.32 14.48
C SER A 282 -15.43 -13.25 15.02
N ALA A 283 -14.90 -13.39 16.23
CA ALA A 283 -13.96 -12.44 16.80
C ALA A 283 -12.66 -12.36 15.99
N LEU A 284 -12.20 -13.47 15.39
CA LEU A 284 -11.09 -13.51 14.45
C LEU A 284 -11.39 -12.70 13.19
N ASP A 285 -12.60 -12.80 12.66
CA ASP A 285 -13.04 -12.09 11.47
C ASP A 285 -13.12 -10.57 11.70
N GLU A 286 -13.68 -10.16 12.82
CA GLU A 286 -13.81 -8.74 13.20
C GLU A 286 -12.43 -8.08 13.34
N ASP A 287 -11.50 -8.72 14.04
CA ASP A 287 -10.13 -8.23 14.21
C ASP A 287 -9.39 -8.20 12.85
N ALA A 288 -9.52 -9.23 12.02
CA ALA A 288 -8.91 -9.29 10.71
C ALA A 288 -9.45 -8.21 9.76
N TYR A 289 -10.76 -7.96 9.76
CA TYR A 289 -11.38 -6.89 8.98
C TYR A 289 -10.88 -5.49 9.39
N LEU A 290 -10.78 -5.24 10.69
CA LEU A 290 -10.23 -3.99 11.23
C LEU A 290 -8.79 -3.75 10.76
N ARG A 291 -7.98 -4.80 10.72
CA ARG A 291 -6.58 -4.76 10.25
C ARG A 291 -6.49 -4.63 8.74
N GLY A 292 -7.33 -5.36 8.01
CA GLY A 292 -7.43 -5.40 6.56
C GLY A 292 -6.27 -6.14 5.87
N THR A 293 -5.06 -6.03 6.43
CA THR A 293 -3.84 -6.69 5.93
C THR A 293 -2.79 -6.81 7.04
N SER A 294 -1.88 -7.77 6.92
CA SER A 294 -0.64 -7.77 7.71
C SER A 294 0.27 -6.62 7.29
N VAL A 295 1.14 -6.15 8.20
CA VAL A 295 2.13 -5.09 7.96
C VAL A 295 3.51 -5.64 8.30
N TYR A 296 4.49 -5.47 7.41
CA TYR A 296 5.81 -6.06 7.54
C TYR A 296 6.87 -5.00 7.77
N PHE A 297 7.49 -5.03 8.93
CA PHE A 297 8.69 -4.25 9.25
C PHE A 297 9.94 -5.13 9.12
N PRO A 298 11.13 -4.55 8.96
CA PRO A 298 12.36 -5.34 8.83
C PRO A 298 12.64 -6.26 10.04
N ASP A 299 12.19 -5.87 11.23
CA ASP A 299 12.41 -6.56 12.49
C ASP A 299 11.23 -7.44 12.94
N ARG A 300 10.02 -7.12 12.50
CA ARG A 300 8.78 -7.79 12.93
C ARG A 300 7.64 -7.69 11.93
N ALA A 301 6.66 -8.56 12.06
CA ALA A 301 5.38 -8.43 11.39
C ALA A 301 4.28 -8.04 12.40
N ILE A 302 3.32 -7.24 11.94
CA ILE A 302 2.04 -7.00 12.62
C ILE A 302 1.00 -7.81 11.85
N PRO A 303 0.71 -9.05 12.28
CA PRO A 303 -0.08 -9.99 11.49
C PRO A 303 -1.57 -9.64 11.50
N MET A 304 -2.28 -10.05 10.45
CA MET A 304 -3.73 -9.89 10.33
C MET A 304 -4.47 -10.83 11.28
N PHE A 305 -3.96 -12.03 11.49
CA PHE A 305 -4.50 -13.03 12.42
C PHE A 305 -3.52 -13.34 13.55
N PRO A 306 -4.01 -13.84 14.71
CA PRO A 306 -3.14 -14.34 15.76
C PRO A 306 -2.19 -15.43 15.25
N PRO A 307 -0.94 -15.53 15.79
CA PRO A 307 0.04 -16.51 15.35
C PRO A 307 -0.43 -17.97 15.42
N GLU A 308 -1.30 -18.30 16.37
CA GLU A 308 -1.90 -19.62 16.49
C GLU A 308 -2.68 -20.02 15.22
N LEU A 309 -3.36 -19.06 14.58
CA LEU A 309 -4.03 -19.31 13.32
C LEU A 309 -3.08 -19.17 12.14
N SER A 310 -2.34 -18.06 12.04
CA SER A 310 -1.54 -17.73 10.86
C SER A 310 -0.31 -18.61 10.69
N ASN A 311 0.37 -18.95 11.78
CA ASN A 311 1.65 -19.66 11.71
C ASN A 311 1.52 -21.16 12.00
N GLU A 312 0.40 -21.61 12.60
CA GLU A 312 0.25 -23.02 12.99
C GLU A 312 -0.89 -23.71 12.24
N VAL A 313 -2.14 -23.24 12.41
CA VAL A 313 -3.33 -23.94 11.88
C VAL A 313 -3.44 -23.79 10.36
N CYS A 314 -3.29 -22.58 9.84
CA CYS A 314 -3.44 -22.27 8.42
C CYS A 314 -2.15 -22.42 7.62
N CYS A 315 -0.98 -22.28 8.25
CA CYS A 315 0.30 -22.35 7.56
C CYS A 315 0.53 -23.74 6.93
N LEU A 316 0.90 -23.77 5.64
CA LEU A 316 1.08 -25.00 4.86
C LEU A 316 2.44 -25.66 5.15
N HIS A 317 2.66 -26.01 6.41
CA HIS A 317 3.90 -26.67 6.86
C HIS A 317 4.12 -28.02 6.15
N PRO A 318 5.39 -28.35 5.85
CA PRO A 318 5.73 -29.63 5.21
C PRO A 318 5.32 -30.81 6.09
N ARG A 319 4.84 -31.87 5.44
CA ARG A 319 4.43 -33.16 6.06
C ARG A 319 3.24 -33.08 7.00
N MET A 320 2.52 -31.96 7.00
CA MET A 320 1.30 -31.77 7.75
C MET A 320 0.09 -31.66 6.83
N GLU A 321 -1.01 -32.34 7.20
CA GLU A 321 -2.27 -32.21 6.47
C GLU A 321 -2.88 -30.83 6.71
N ARG A 322 -3.29 -30.14 5.63
CA ARG A 322 -3.88 -28.82 5.67
C ARG A 322 -5.09 -28.70 4.77
N LEU A 323 -6.07 -27.95 5.24
CA LEU A 323 -7.23 -27.59 4.44
C LEU A 323 -6.87 -26.47 3.47
N THR A 324 -7.24 -26.68 2.21
CA THR A 324 -6.98 -25.70 1.15
C THR A 324 -8.20 -25.48 0.27
N LEU A 325 -8.17 -24.39 -0.48
CA LEU A 325 -9.02 -24.12 -1.63
C LEU A 325 -8.11 -24.13 -2.85
N THR A 326 -8.28 -25.11 -3.72
CA THR A 326 -7.37 -25.34 -4.85
C THR A 326 -7.97 -24.84 -6.15
N ALA A 327 -7.15 -24.10 -6.91
CA ALA A 327 -7.33 -23.80 -8.32
C ALA A 327 -6.53 -24.81 -9.15
N GLU A 328 -7.20 -25.70 -9.87
CA GLU A 328 -6.61 -26.61 -10.84
C GLU A 328 -6.70 -25.98 -12.23
N LEU A 329 -5.56 -25.66 -12.82
CA LEU A 329 -5.42 -24.99 -14.11
C LEU A 329 -4.82 -25.95 -15.12
N ARG A 330 -5.47 -26.10 -16.27
CA ARG A 330 -4.99 -26.95 -17.35
C ARG A 330 -4.49 -26.12 -18.51
N TYR A 331 -3.29 -26.44 -18.95
CA TYR A 331 -2.61 -25.78 -20.06
C TYR A 331 -2.26 -26.79 -21.15
N ASP A 332 -2.25 -26.32 -22.39
CA ASP A 332 -1.64 -27.09 -23.45
C ASP A 332 -0.10 -26.92 -23.46
N ALA A 333 0.57 -27.60 -24.39
CA ALA A 333 2.03 -27.54 -24.52
C ALA A 333 2.56 -26.13 -24.87
N THR A 334 1.71 -25.22 -25.34
CA THR A 334 2.09 -23.83 -25.65
C THR A 334 1.96 -22.90 -24.45
N GLY A 335 1.30 -23.36 -23.37
CA GLY A 335 0.98 -22.56 -22.18
C GLY A 335 -0.35 -21.81 -22.27
N GLU A 336 -1.21 -22.15 -23.24
CA GLU A 336 -2.57 -21.62 -23.31
C GLU A 336 -3.49 -22.36 -22.33
N ARG A 337 -4.24 -21.61 -21.51
CA ARG A 337 -5.20 -22.19 -20.53
C ARG A 337 -6.39 -22.81 -21.23
N LYS A 338 -6.60 -24.13 -21.07
CA LYS A 338 -7.70 -24.90 -21.67
C LYS A 338 -8.83 -25.18 -20.69
N GLY A 339 -8.60 -25.05 -19.40
CA GLY A 339 -9.65 -25.28 -18.42
C GLY A 339 -9.23 -24.87 -17.01
N VAL A 340 -10.23 -24.73 -16.15
CA VAL A 340 -10.05 -24.44 -14.74
C VAL A 340 -11.11 -25.19 -13.91
N ARG A 341 -10.70 -25.65 -12.73
CA ARG A 341 -11.59 -26.19 -11.71
C ARG A 341 -11.21 -25.63 -10.35
N PHE A 342 -12.21 -25.34 -9.52
CA PHE A 342 -12.01 -24.91 -8.15
C PHE A 342 -12.70 -25.88 -7.21
N TYR A 343 -12.07 -26.21 -6.11
CA TYR A 343 -12.64 -27.08 -5.09
C TYR A 343 -11.93 -26.96 -3.75
N PRO A 344 -12.67 -27.15 -2.63
CA PRO A 344 -12.05 -27.38 -1.34
C PRO A 344 -11.26 -28.71 -1.39
N SER A 345 -10.06 -28.70 -0.81
CA SER A 345 -9.14 -29.85 -0.85
C SER A 345 -8.44 -30.07 0.48
N VAL A 346 -7.77 -31.21 0.59
CA VAL A 346 -6.80 -31.49 1.65
C VAL A 346 -5.48 -31.84 0.97
N ILE A 347 -4.43 -31.12 1.39
CA ILE A 347 -3.07 -31.39 0.90
C ILE A 347 -2.16 -31.82 2.05
N ARG A 348 -1.02 -32.40 1.69
CA ARG A 348 0.12 -32.61 2.56
C ARG A 348 1.37 -32.17 1.80
N SER A 349 1.87 -30.97 2.09
CA SER A 349 3.09 -30.46 1.46
C SER A 349 4.28 -31.39 1.75
N ASP A 350 5.05 -31.75 0.73
CA ASP A 350 6.21 -32.64 0.88
C ASP A 350 7.41 -31.89 1.44
N GLU A 351 7.70 -30.71 0.90
CA GLU A 351 8.86 -29.91 1.27
C GLU A 351 8.54 -28.40 1.27
N ARG A 352 9.19 -27.68 2.19
CA ARG A 352 9.33 -26.25 2.16
C ARG A 352 10.60 -25.89 1.41
N LEU A 353 10.48 -25.31 0.23
CA LEU A 353 11.58 -24.74 -0.52
C LEU A 353 11.69 -23.25 -0.23
N THR A 354 12.89 -22.69 -0.41
CA THR A 354 13.10 -21.24 -0.39
C THR A 354 13.49 -20.74 -1.78
N TYR A 355 13.30 -19.46 -2.03
CA TYR A 355 13.73 -18.84 -3.30
C TYR A 355 15.21 -19.10 -3.58
N THR A 356 16.05 -19.09 -2.54
CA THR A 356 17.49 -19.41 -2.65
C THR A 356 17.72 -20.87 -3.05
N ILE A 357 17.04 -21.82 -2.43
CA ILE A 357 17.16 -23.26 -2.77
C ILE A 357 16.78 -23.48 -4.23
N VAL A 358 15.63 -22.97 -4.66
CA VAL A 358 15.15 -23.11 -6.05
C VAL A 358 16.11 -22.45 -7.04
N LYS A 359 16.68 -21.27 -6.70
CA LYS A 359 17.74 -20.63 -7.50
C LYS A 359 18.96 -21.53 -7.63
N ARG A 360 19.48 -22.07 -6.54
CA ARG A 360 20.65 -22.98 -6.55
C ARG A 360 20.40 -24.21 -7.44
N ILE A 361 19.19 -24.76 -7.40
CA ILE A 361 18.83 -25.91 -8.28
C ILE A 361 18.71 -25.50 -9.74
N LEU A 362 17.91 -24.48 -10.06
CA LEU A 362 17.54 -24.14 -11.44
C LEU A 362 18.60 -23.32 -12.19
N LEU A 363 19.24 -22.36 -11.50
CA LEU A 363 20.21 -21.44 -12.13
C LEU A 363 21.66 -21.85 -11.87
N ASP A 364 22.01 -22.00 -10.59
CA ASP A 364 23.40 -22.26 -10.21
C ASP A 364 23.82 -23.72 -10.47
N LYS A 365 22.84 -24.63 -10.67
CA LYS A 365 23.03 -26.07 -10.90
C LYS A 365 23.94 -26.70 -9.85
N ASP A 366 23.78 -26.27 -8.60
CA ASP A 366 24.57 -26.72 -7.46
C ASP A 366 24.37 -28.22 -7.23
N PRO A 367 25.45 -29.05 -7.37
CA PRO A 367 25.31 -30.53 -7.29
C PRO A 367 24.79 -31.00 -5.93
N GLU A 368 25.31 -30.41 -4.83
CA GLU A 368 24.94 -30.83 -3.48
C GLU A 368 23.44 -30.61 -3.20
N VAL A 369 22.93 -29.43 -3.58
CA VAL A 369 21.52 -29.10 -3.40
C VAL A 369 20.65 -29.89 -4.37
N THR A 370 21.09 -30.06 -5.61
CA THR A 370 20.36 -30.84 -6.63
C THR A 370 20.21 -32.29 -6.24
N ASP A 371 21.27 -32.94 -5.74
CA ASP A 371 21.23 -34.33 -5.27
C ASP A 371 20.30 -34.50 -4.05
N ARG A 372 20.31 -33.52 -3.14
CA ARG A 372 19.42 -33.53 -1.98
C ARG A 372 17.94 -33.49 -2.38
N PHE A 373 17.61 -32.79 -3.44
CA PHE A 373 16.24 -32.57 -3.92
C PHE A 373 15.97 -33.27 -5.27
N GLU A 374 16.73 -34.32 -5.62
CA GLU A 374 16.65 -35.01 -6.91
C GLU A 374 15.21 -35.33 -7.35
N LYS A 375 14.35 -35.79 -6.44
CA LYS A 375 12.95 -36.16 -6.72
C LYS A 375 12.07 -34.93 -7.09
N ILE A 376 12.47 -33.75 -6.70
CA ILE A 376 11.72 -32.49 -6.89
C ILE A 376 12.15 -31.77 -8.18
N VAL A 377 13.39 -32.00 -8.62
CA VAL A 377 13.97 -31.32 -9.78
C VAL A 377 13.09 -31.37 -11.03
N PRO A 378 12.51 -32.51 -11.43
CA PRO A 378 11.63 -32.59 -12.59
C PRO A 378 10.40 -31.67 -12.48
N SER A 379 9.82 -31.56 -11.29
CA SER A 379 8.70 -30.65 -11.04
C SER A 379 9.13 -29.19 -11.14
N LEU A 380 10.30 -28.84 -10.58
CA LEU A 380 10.83 -27.47 -10.67
C LEU A 380 11.16 -27.07 -12.11
N ASP A 381 11.73 -27.97 -12.92
CA ASP A 381 11.99 -27.72 -14.33
C ASP A 381 10.69 -27.48 -15.12
N LEU A 382 9.64 -28.27 -14.85
CA LEU A 382 8.33 -28.10 -15.46
C LEU A 382 7.65 -26.80 -15.01
N MET A 383 7.79 -26.42 -13.73
CA MET A 383 7.32 -25.14 -13.18
C MET A 383 8.01 -23.97 -13.87
N ALA A 384 9.34 -24.03 -14.02
CA ALA A 384 10.11 -23.01 -14.72
C ALA A 384 9.68 -22.87 -16.19
N PHE A 385 9.48 -23.99 -16.87
CA PHE A 385 9.00 -24.00 -18.26
C PHE A 385 7.62 -23.34 -18.36
N LEU A 386 6.64 -23.73 -17.54
CA LEU A 386 5.29 -23.18 -17.59
C LEU A 386 5.30 -21.69 -17.22
N SER A 387 6.00 -21.29 -16.17
CA SER A 387 6.08 -19.89 -15.76
C SER A 387 6.64 -18.98 -16.86
N GLN A 388 7.64 -19.44 -17.59
CA GLN A 388 8.19 -18.71 -18.75
C GLN A 388 7.13 -18.53 -19.85
N ARG A 389 6.32 -19.54 -20.14
CA ARG A 389 5.22 -19.46 -21.13
C ARG A 389 4.14 -18.47 -20.68
N LEU A 390 3.72 -18.54 -19.43
CA LEU A 390 2.74 -17.62 -18.86
C LEU A 390 3.25 -16.17 -18.92
N ARG A 391 4.50 -15.95 -18.55
CA ARG A 391 5.12 -14.63 -18.62
C ARG A 391 5.17 -14.10 -20.07
N LEU A 392 5.57 -14.92 -21.03
CA LEU A 392 5.59 -14.51 -22.44
C LEU A 392 4.19 -14.10 -22.91
N ALA A 393 3.16 -14.91 -22.63
CA ALA A 393 1.78 -14.57 -22.97
C ALA A 393 1.32 -13.26 -22.33
N ARG A 394 1.68 -13.01 -21.06
CA ARG A 394 1.37 -11.77 -20.34
C ARG A 394 2.09 -10.57 -20.98
N VAL A 395 3.35 -10.70 -21.31
CA VAL A 395 4.14 -9.68 -22.01
C VAL A 395 3.55 -9.38 -23.39
N GLU A 396 3.13 -10.38 -24.14
CA GLU A 396 2.47 -10.22 -25.45
C GLU A 396 1.12 -9.48 -25.35
N ARG A 397 0.37 -9.68 -24.27
CA ARG A 397 -0.85 -8.89 -23.98
C ARG A 397 -0.52 -7.40 -23.73
N GLY A 398 0.72 -7.10 -23.31
CA GLY A 398 1.17 -5.75 -23.04
C GLY A 398 1.31 -5.44 -21.53
N ALA A 399 1.41 -6.45 -20.68
CA ALA A 399 1.64 -6.22 -19.25
C ALA A 399 2.91 -5.41 -19.00
N ILE A 400 2.83 -4.44 -18.12
CA ILE A 400 3.93 -3.56 -17.75
C ILE A 400 4.69 -4.21 -16.58
N ASP A 401 5.93 -4.59 -16.82
CA ASP A 401 6.82 -5.13 -15.79
C ASP A 401 7.88 -4.06 -15.45
N PHE A 402 7.74 -3.45 -14.26
CA PHE A 402 8.70 -2.48 -13.75
C PHE A 402 9.87 -3.22 -13.11
N ASP A 403 11.05 -3.12 -13.70
CA ASP A 403 12.30 -3.64 -13.13
C ASP A 403 12.92 -2.58 -12.20
N LEU A 404 12.25 -2.32 -11.08
CA LEU A 404 12.78 -1.41 -10.06
C LEU A 404 13.43 -2.22 -8.95
N PRO A 405 14.67 -1.89 -8.56
CA PRO A 405 15.32 -2.57 -7.46
C PRO A 405 14.60 -2.25 -6.15
N GLU A 406 14.24 -3.28 -5.41
CA GLU A 406 13.72 -3.15 -4.06
C GLU A 406 14.86 -3.33 -3.06
N PRO A 407 15.05 -2.41 -2.11
CA PRO A 407 16.04 -2.57 -1.07
C PRO A 407 15.53 -3.44 0.07
N GLU A 408 16.37 -4.35 0.52
CA GLU A 408 16.17 -5.16 1.71
C GLU A 408 17.11 -4.68 2.82
N VAL A 409 16.56 -4.41 4.01
CA VAL A 409 17.32 -4.02 5.19
C VAL A 409 17.71 -5.28 5.97
N ILE A 410 19.00 -5.48 6.14
CA ILE A 410 19.54 -6.56 6.97
C ILE A 410 19.80 -6.01 8.36
N LEU A 411 19.25 -6.67 9.38
CA LEU A 411 19.42 -6.29 10.77
C LEU A 411 20.34 -7.27 11.48
N ASN A 412 21.20 -6.75 12.38
CA ASN A 412 21.98 -7.56 13.30
C ASN A 412 21.12 -8.09 14.47
N LEU A 413 21.70 -8.86 15.37
CA LEU A 413 21.01 -9.43 16.54
C LEU A 413 20.51 -8.37 17.53
N GLN A 414 21.04 -7.16 17.47
CA GLN A 414 20.65 -6.01 18.30
C GLN A 414 19.51 -5.20 17.68
N GLY A 415 19.06 -5.57 16.46
CA GLY A 415 18.01 -4.84 15.72
C GLY A 415 18.51 -3.59 15.00
N GLU A 416 19.83 -3.39 14.89
CA GLU A 416 20.44 -2.30 14.14
C GLU A 416 20.67 -2.71 12.70
N THR A 417 20.66 -1.75 11.79
CA THR A 417 20.88 -2.01 10.35
C THR A 417 22.34 -2.37 10.12
N GLU A 418 22.60 -3.62 9.77
CA GLU A 418 23.93 -4.12 9.41
C GLU A 418 24.26 -3.79 7.96
N ASP A 419 23.31 -3.98 7.05
CA ASP A 419 23.47 -3.69 5.61
C ASP A 419 22.16 -3.38 4.93
N ILE A 420 22.22 -2.80 3.74
CA ILE A 420 21.08 -2.56 2.85
C ILE A 420 21.45 -3.12 1.48
N VAL A 421 20.80 -4.20 1.10
CA VAL A 421 21.11 -4.94 -0.12
C VAL A 421 19.97 -4.81 -1.13
N ARG A 422 20.26 -5.13 -2.38
CA ARG A 422 19.22 -5.27 -3.40
C ARG A 422 18.51 -6.60 -3.21
N ALA A 423 17.19 -6.58 -3.06
CA ALA A 423 16.38 -7.80 -3.10
C ALA A 423 16.54 -8.49 -4.46
N GLU A 424 16.91 -9.75 -4.45
CA GLU A 424 17.05 -10.53 -5.68
C GLU A 424 15.67 -10.93 -6.23
N ARG A 425 15.43 -10.65 -7.50
CA ARG A 425 14.30 -11.21 -8.26
C ARG A 425 14.84 -12.12 -9.35
N ASN A 426 14.64 -13.42 -9.19
CA ASN A 426 15.14 -14.45 -10.09
C ASN A 426 14.02 -15.42 -10.52
N VAL A 427 14.37 -16.51 -11.22
CA VAL A 427 13.40 -17.48 -11.76
C VAL A 427 12.48 -18.07 -10.70
N SER A 428 12.98 -18.26 -9.45
CA SER A 428 12.16 -18.82 -8.37
C SER A 428 11.00 -17.91 -7.98
N HIS A 429 11.26 -16.61 -7.91
CA HIS A 429 10.22 -15.61 -7.67
C HIS A 429 9.24 -15.53 -8.83
N GLN A 430 9.73 -15.62 -10.08
CA GLN A 430 8.88 -15.59 -11.27
C GLN A 430 7.92 -16.78 -11.34
N ILE A 431 8.36 -17.99 -10.94
CA ILE A 431 7.50 -19.17 -10.89
C ILE A 431 6.26 -18.91 -10.03
N ILE A 432 6.47 -18.49 -8.80
CA ILE A 432 5.37 -18.24 -7.86
C ILE A 432 4.52 -17.05 -8.32
N GLU A 433 5.15 -15.95 -8.74
CA GLU A 433 4.43 -14.78 -9.26
C GLU A 433 3.47 -15.14 -10.41
N GLU A 434 3.95 -15.83 -11.44
CA GLU A 434 3.11 -16.17 -12.60
C GLU A 434 1.99 -17.16 -12.24
N PHE A 435 2.25 -18.10 -11.33
CA PHE A 435 1.23 -19.04 -10.89
C PHE A 435 0.14 -18.37 -10.04
N MET A 436 0.53 -17.45 -9.16
CA MET A 436 -0.41 -16.66 -8.38
C MET A 436 -1.24 -15.71 -9.27
N ILE A 437 -0.61 -15.06 -10.26
CA ILE A 437 -1.32 -14.23 -11.25
C ILE A 437 -2.33 -15.09 -12.01
N ALA A 438 -1.92 -16.25 -12.50
CA ALA A 438 -2.79 -17.15 -13.25
C ALA A 438 -4.01 -17.64 -12.43
N ALA A 439 -3.79 -17.99 -11.16
CA ALA A 439 -4.87 -18.37 -10.24
C ALA A 439 -5.83 -17.21 -9.96
N ASN A 440 -5.29 -16.01 -9.70
CA ASN A 440 -6.07 -14.80 -9.45
C ASN A 440 -6.93 -14.39 -10.68
N GLU A 441 -6.36 -14.44 -11.89
CA GLU A 441 -7.11 -14.20 -13.14
C GLU A 441 -8.22 -15.25 -13.32
N ALA A 442 -7.90 -16.52 -13.11
CA ALA A 442 -8.87 -17.61 -13.27
C ALA A 442 -10.06 -17.51 -12.31
N VAL A 443 -9.81 -17.12 -11.05
CA VAL A 443 -10.89 -16.88 -10.07
C VAL A 443 -11.75 -15.69 -10.50
N ALA A 444 -11.14 -14.59 -10.95
CA ALA A 444 -11.87 -13.40 -11.40
C ALA A 444 -12.77 -13.73 -12.61
N ASP A 445 -12.25 -14.50 -13.60
CA ASP A 445 -13.01 -14.95 -14.76
C ASP A 445 -14.20 -15.83 -14.33
N PHE A 446 -13.96 -16.83 -13.48
CA PHE A 446 -14.98 -17.74 -13.01
C PHE A 446 -16.12 -17.01 -12.27
N MET A 447 -15.79 -16.05 -11.40
CA MET A 447 -16.79 -15.28 -10.66
C MET A 447 -17.57 -14.34 -11.58
N LYS A 448 -16.92 -13.75 -12.59
CA LYS A 448 -17.56 -12.92 -13.63
C LYS A 448 -18.58 -13.75 -14.44
N GLU A 449 -18.22 -14.96 -14.86
CA GLU A 449 -19.10 -15.89 -15.59
C GLU A 449 -20.33 -16.29 -14.77
N ASN A 450 -20.15 -16.49 -13.45
CA ASN A 450 -21.26 -16.83 -12.55
C ASN A 450 -22.10 -15.62 -12.14
N LYS A 451 -21.79 -14.40 -12.61
CA LYS A 451 -22.51 -13.15 -12.32
C LYS A 451 -22.78 -12.91 -10.84
N THR A 452 -21.84 -13.30 -10.00
CA THR A 452 -21.93 -13.15 -8.55
C THR A 452 -21.33 -11.81 -8.13
N PRO A 453 -21.93 -11.04 -7.19
CA PRO A 453 -21.28 -9.89 -6.59
C PRO A 453 -19.90 -10.29 -6.03
N PHE A 454 -18.87 -9.52 -6.40
CA PHE A 454 -17.50 -9.94 -6.18
C PHE A 454 -16.59 -8.76 -5.84
N ILE A 455 -15.41 -9.02 -5.30
CA ILE A 455 -14.39 -8.02 -5.06
C ILE A 455 -13.23 -8.22 -6.03
N TYR A 456 -12.96 -7.21 -6.84
CA TYR A 456 -11.87 -7.18 -7.82
C TYR A 456 -10.69 -6.36 -7.30
N ARG A 457 -9.51 -6.69 -7.78
CA ARG A 457 -8.32 -5.84 -7.70
C ARG A 457 -8.19 -5.10 -9.02
N ILE A 458 -8.52 -3.82 -9.03
CA ILE A 458 -8.54 -3.00 -10.24
C ILE A 458 -7.32 -2.08 -10.29
N HIS A 459 -6.87 -1.83 -11.51
CA HIS A 459 -5.87 -0.82 -11.81
C HIS A 459 -6.35 -0.04 -13.02
N GLU A 460 -6.88 1.15 -12.78
CA GLU A 460 -7.42 1.99 -13.84
C GLU A 460 -6.30 2.59 -14.70
N PRO A 461 -6.58 2.94 -15.96
CA PRO A 461 -5.64 3.66 -16.80
C PRO A 461 -5.16 4.97 -16.15
N PRO A 462 -3.91 5.40 -16.41
CA PRO A 462 -3.41 6.68 -15.94
C PRO A 462 -4.23 7.84 -16.50
N LYS A 463 -4.19 8.99 -15.81
CA LYS A 463 -4.84 10.21 -16.30
C LYS A 463 -4.16 10.70 -17.59
N GLN A 464 -4.95 11.24 -18.51
CA GLN A 464 -4.42 11.72 -19.79
C GLN A 464 -3.34 12.79 -19.61
N ASP A 465 -3.52 13.73 -18.67
CA ASP A 465 -2.53 14.77 -18.40
C ASP A 465 -1.21 14.18 -17.90
N ALA A 466 -1.26 13.15 -17.04
CA ALA A 466 -0.07 12.48 -16.51
C ALA A 466 0.72 11.74 -17.62
N ILE A 467 0.01 11.10 -18.55
CA ILE A 467 0.65 10.47 -19.72
C ILE A 467 1.23 11.50 -20.68
N GLU A 468 0.56 12.63 -20.86
CA GLU A 468 1.09 13.71 -21.69
C GLU A 468 2.37 14.32 -21.09
N GLU A 469 2.44 14.47 -19.77
CA GLU A 469 3.64 14.88 -19.07
C GLU A 469 4.76 13.84 -19.20
N PHE A 470 4.44 12.56 -19.03
CA PHE A 470 5.39 11.48 -19.27
C PHE A 470 5.91 11.47 -20.72
N ARG A 471 5.04 11.64 -21.71
CA ARG A 471 5.41 11.72 -23.12
C ARG A 471 6.37 12.88 -23.39
N LYS A 472 6.11 14.07 -22.82
CA LYS A 472 7.04 15.21 -22.91
C LYS A 472 8.39 14.88 -22.28
N PHE A 473 8.37 14.27 -21.10
CA PHE A 473 9.58 13.88 -20.38
C PHE A 473 10.46 12.95 -21.23
N ILE A 474 9.92 11.83 -21.75
CA ILE A 474 10.70 10.89 -22.57
C ILE A 474 11.17 11.49 -23.89
N SER A 475 10.42 12.44 -24.47
CA SER A 475 10.82 13.14 -25.68
C SER A 475 12.12 13.95 -25.51
N HIS A 476 12.35 14.51 -24.32
CA HIS A 476 13.60 15.20 -23.98
C HIS A 476 14.81 14.23 -23.83
N LEU A 477 14.51 12.96 -23.53
CA LEU A 477 15.53 11.90 -23.51
C LEU A 477 15.77 11.26 -24.88
N GLY A 478 15.03 11.71 -25.91
CA GLY A 478 15.17 11.21 -27.30
C GLY A 478 14.23 10.07 -27.68
N TYR A 479 13.33 9.66 -26.79
CA TYR A 479 12.33 8.61 -27.04
C TYR A 479 11.03 9.20 -27.59
N ARG A 480 10.28 8.42 -28.33
CA ARG A 480 9.03 8.87 -28.97
C ARG A 480 7.86 7.96 -28.63
N MET A 481 6.77 8.55 -28.19
CA MET A 481 5.47 7.92 -28.03
C MET A 481 4.46 8.60 -28.97
N LYS A 482 3.62 7.85 -29.66
CA LYS A 482 2.63 8.39 -30.60
C LYS A 482 1.61 9.28 -29.89
N LYS A 483 1.23 10.39 -30.53
CA LYS A 483 0.32 11.40 -29.94
C LYS A 483 -1.13 10.94 -29.87
N ASP A 484 -1.58 10.13 -30.83
CA ASP A 484 -2.98 9.73 -31.02
C ASP A 484 -3.23 8.24 -30.67
N SER A 485 -2.36 7.66 -29.85
CA SER A 485 -2.52 6.28 -29.43
C SER A 485 -3.47 6.15 -28.25
N ASP A 486 -4.16 5.03 -28.18
CA ASP A 486 -5.13 4.69 -27.11
C ASP A 486 -4.51 4.53 -25.72
N HIS A 487 -3.29 5.07 -25.49
CA HIS A 487 -2.53 4.95 -24.26
C HIS A 487 -2.58 3.53 -23.65
N SER A 488 -2.53 2.53 -24.53
CA SER A 488 -2.62 1.13 -24.14
C SER A 488 -1.39 0.72 -23.31
N PRO A 489 -1.54 -0.26 -22.42
CA PRO A 489 -0.39 -0.81 -21.68
C PRO A 489 0.76 -1.20 -22.60
N LYS A 490 0.45 -1.73 -23.78
CA LYS A 490 1.42 -2.18 -24.81
C LYS A 490 2.30 -1.07 -25.35
N GLU A 491 1.80 0.16 -25.44
CA GLU A 491 2.61 1.29 -25.88
C GLU A 491 3.59 1.76 -24.82
N LEU A 492 3.15 1.80 -23.58
CA LEU A 492 4.02 2.12 -22.44
C LEU A 492 5.11 1.04 -22.27
N GLN A 493 4.74 -0.23 -22.43
CA GLN A 493 5.68 -1.35 -22.44
C GLN A 493 6.79 -1.19 -23.50
N LYS A 494 6.45 -0.75 -24.72
CA LYS A 494 7.47 -0.51 -25.76
C LYS A 494 8.51 0.52 -25.33
N VAL A 495 8.09 1.60 -24.70
CA VAL A 495 9.02 2.62 -24.17
C VAL A 495 9.95 2.00 -23.14
N LEU A 496 9.42 1.19 -22.21
CA LEU A 496 10.25 0.51 -21.21
C LEU A 496 11.25 -0.46 -21.85
N LEU A 497 10.86 -1.17 -22.90
CA LEU A 497 11.76 -2.06 -23.65
C LEU A 497 12.85 -1.28 -24.39
N GLU A 498 12.56 -0.10 -24.92
CA GLU A 498 13.54 0.75 -25.62
C GLU A 498 14.59 1.34 -24.68
N VAL A 499 14.23 1.62 -23.41
CA VAL A 499 15.17 2.17 -22.40
C VAL A 499 15.92 1.09 -21.63
N LYS A 500 15.56 -0.17 -21.78
CA LYS A 500 16.16 -1.28 -21.04
C LYS A 500 17.66 -1.37 -21.25
N GLY A 501 18.42 -1.48 -20.15
CA GLY A 501 19.89 -1.51 -20.15
C GLY A 501 20.56 -0.15 -20.36
N ARG A 502 19.79 0.95 -20.47
CA ARG A 502 20.34 2.30 -20.65
C ARG A 502 20.44 3.04 -19.31
N PRO A 503 21.30 4.06 -19.19
CA PRO A 503 21.47 4.82 -17.94
C PRO A 503 20.19 5.44 -17.42
N GLU A 504 19.27 5.83 -18.30
CA GLU A 504 17.99 6.46 -17.96
C GLU A 504 16.86 5.46 -17.65
N GLU A 505 17.07 4.16 -17.81
CA GLU A 505 16.05 3.11 -17.59
C GLU A 505 15.31 3.28 -16.29
N ARG A 506 16.04 3.44 -15.20
CA ARG A 506 15.47 3.55 -13.86
C ARG A 506 14.55 4.75 -13.73
N VAL A 507 15.01 5.91 -14.18
CA VAL A 507 14.23 7.15 -14.04
C VAL A 507 12.98 7.12 -14.91
N VAL A 508 13.07 6.57 -16.12
CA VAL A 508 11.89 6.38 -16.98
C VAL A 508 10.87 5.46 -16.32
N ASN A 509 11.32 4.35 -15.70
CA ASN A 509 10.45 3.45 -14.93
C ASN A 509 9.78 4.19 -13.77
N GLU A 510 10.53 4.98 -12.98
CA GLU A 510 9.99 5.71 -11.83
C GLU A 510 8.99 6.80 -12.25
N VAL A 511 9.30 7.59 -13.29
CA VAL A 511 8.37 8.63 -13.78
C VAL A 511 7.10 8.01 -14.33
N LEU A 512 7.22 6.90 -15.07
CA LEU A 512 6.04 6.17 -15.55
C LEU A 512 5.22 5.63 -14.38
N LEU A 513 5.85 4.99 -13.39
CA LEU A 513 5.16 4.47 -12.21
C LEU A 513 4.41 5.57 -11.44
N ARG A 514 5.04 6.75 -11.28
CA ARG A 514 4.38 7.93 -10.65
C ARG A 514 3.20 8.47 -11.47
N SER A 515 3.20 8.26 -12.79
CA SER A 515 2.10 8.65 -13.68
C SER A 515 0.92 7.70 -13.61
N MET A 516 1.11 6.48 -13.08
CA MET A 516 0.05 5.47 -12.93
C MET A 516 -0.89 5.81 -11.76
N LYS A 517 -2.13 5.36 -11.86
CA LYS A 517 -3.03 5.30 -10.72
C LYS A 517 -2.62 4.17 -9.77
N TRP A 518 -3.04 4.27 -8.52
CA TRP A 518 -2.88 3.17 -7.57
C TRP A 518 -3.89 2.06 -7.86
N ALA A 519 -3.43 0.80 -7.81
CA ALA A 519 -4.34 -0.33 -7.78
C ALA A 519 -5.16 -0.31 -6.47
N ARG A 520 -6.43 -0.69 -6.54
CA ARG A 520 -7.36 -0.69 -5.39
C ARG A 520 -8.36 -1.83 -5.50
N TYR A 521 -9.06 -2.11 -4.41
CA TYR A 521 -10.17 -3.04 -4.43
C TYR A 521 -11.45 -2.32 -4.89
N SER A 522 -12.34 -3.05 -5.58
CA SER A 522 -13.61 -2.54 -6.08
C SER A 522 -14.63 -3.66 -6.24
N ALA A 523 -15.91 -3.37 -5.98
CA ALA A 523 -16.99 -4.27 -6.34
C ALA A 523 -17.27 -4.30 -7.86
N GLN A 524 -16.80 -3.30 -8.59
CA GLN A 524 -16.93 -3.22 -10.05
C GLN A 524 -15.63 -3.64 -10.73
N ASN A 525 -15.76 -4.45 -11.78
CA ASN A 525 -14.61 -4.83 -12.60
C ASN A 525 -14.27 -3.71 -13.58
N LEU A 526 -13.15 -3.04 -13.37
CA LEU A 526 -12.60 -2.03 -14.28
C LEU A 526 -11.28 -2.51 -14.95
N GLY A 527 -10.98 -3.81 -14.87
CA GLY A 527 -9.75 -4.39 -15.37
C GLY A 527 -8.51 -4.02 -14.56
N HIS A 528 -7.37 -4.56 -14.97
CA HIS A 528 -6.07 -4.28 -14.33
C HIS A 528 -5.06 -3.82 -15.37
N PHE A 529 -4.92 -2.50 -15.55
CA PHE A 529 -4.12 -1.88 -16.59
C PHE A 529 -2.66 -2.37 -16.61
N GLY A 530 -1.98 -2.38 -15.46
CA GLY A 530 -0.58 -2.80 -15.37
C GLY A 530 -0.34 -4.27 -15.77
N LEU A 531 -1.31 -5.17 -15.51
CA LEU A 531 -1.24 -6.58 -15.91
C LEU A 531 -1.80 -6.83 -17.31
N ALA A 532 -2.36 -5.81 -17.96
CA ALA A 532 -3.13 -5.94 -19.20
C ALA A 532 -4.19 -7.06 -19.10
N SER A 533 -4.90 -7.13 -17.96
CA SER A 533 -5.90 -8.15 -17.64
C SER A 533 -7.29 -7.54 -17.61
N GLU A 534 -8.28 -8.21 -18.22
CA GLU A 534 -9.67 -7.78 -18.24
C GLU A 534 -10.38 -7.95 -16.90
N GLY A 535 -9.89 -8.85 -16.04
CA GLY A 535 -10.40 -9.10 -14.70
C GLY A 535 -9.33 -9.69 -13.82
N TYR A 536 -9.17 -9.11 -12.63
CA TYR A 536 -8.17 -9.57 -11.68
C TYR A 536 -8.71 -9.47 -10.26
N THR A 537 -8.31 -10.38 -9.41
CA THR A 537 -8.62 -10.36 -7.97
C THR A 537 -7.42 -10.82 -7.17
N HIS A 538 -7.52 -10.74 -5.86
CA HIS A 538 -6.58 -11.37 -4.95
C HIS A 538 -7.24 -12.58 -4.28
N PHE A 539 -6.66 -13.76 -4.48
CA PHE A 539 -7.16 -15.03 -3.96
C PHE A 539 -6.10 -15.78 -3.15
N THR A 540 -4.83 -15.50 -3.40
CA THR A 540 -3.71 -16.39 -3.06
C THR A 540 -3.08 -16.14 -1.70
N SER A 541 -3.56 -15.16 -0.87
CA SER A 541 -2.95 -14.89 0.42
C SER A 541 -3.97 -14.51 1.51
N PRO A 542 -4.91 -15.40 1.89
CA PRO A 542 -5.95 -15.11 2.88
C PRO A 542 -5.45 -15.00 4.33
N ILE A 543 -4.26 -15.52 4.64
CA ILE A 543 -3.65 -15.37 5.98
C ILE A 543 -3.29 -13.91 6.24
N ARG A 544 -2.85 -13.18 5.20
CA ARG A 544 -2.32 -11.83 5.34
C ARG A 544 -3.09 -10.73 4.61
N ARG A 545 -4.11 -11.07 3.79
CA ARG A 545 -4.98 -10.09 3.09
C ARG A 545 -6.44 -10.44 3.27
N TYR A 546 -7.21 -9.57 3.87
CA TYR A 546 -8.64 -9.79 4.10
C TYR A 546 -9.49 -9.85 2.80
N PRO A 547 -9.19 -9.11 1.71
CA PRO A 547 -9.90 -9.30 0.44
C PRO A 547 -9.86 -10.74 -0.07
N ASP A 548 -8.73 -11.42 0.06
CA ASP A 548 -8.57 -12.83 -0.32
C ASP A 548 -9.52 -13.73 0.49
N LEU A 549 -9.70 -13.46 1.78
CA LEU A 549 -10.66 -14.15 2.63
C LEU A 549 -12.10 -13.95 2.15
N ILE A 550 -12.46 -12.74 1.73
CA ILE A 550 -13.78 -12.46 1.11
C ILE A 550 -13.93 -13.29 -0.17
N VAL A 551 -12.91 -13.31 -1.02
CA VAL A 551 -12.89 -14.07 -2.27
C VAL A 551 -13.09 -15.57 -2.00
N HIS A 552 -12.39 -16.14 -1.01
CA HIS A 552 -12.55 -17.54 -0.61
C HIS A 552 -13.99 -17.86 -0.18
N ARG A 553 -14.60 -17.01 0.62
CA ARG A 553 -15.99 -17.19 1.09
C ARG A 553 -16.98 -17.15 -0.08
N LEU A 554 -16.85 -16.15 -0.96
CA LEU A 554 -17.73 -16.01 -2.12
C LEU A 554 -17.55 -17.16 -3.12
N LEU A 555 -16.32 -17.55 -3.41
CA LEU A 555 -16.00 -18.68 -4.29
C LEU A 555 -16.58 -19.98 -3.74
N LYS A 556 -16.38 -20.26 -2.45
CA LYS A 556 -16.96 -21.44 -1.79
C LYS A 556 -18.50 -21.43 -1.81
N ALA A 557 -19.13 -20.27 -1.63
CA ALA A 557 -20.58 -20.16 -1.74
C ALA A 557 -21.09 -20.57 -3.14
N VAL A 558 -20.43 -20.10 -4.20
CA VAL A 558 -20.74 -20.48 -5.57
C VAL A 558 -20.52 -21.97 -5.82
N LEU A 559 -19.36 -22.52 -5.40
CA LEU A 559 -19.03 -23.94 -5.59
C LEU A 559 -20.00 -24.87 -4.87
N LEU A 560 -20.46 -24.49 -3.68
CA LEU A 560 -21.41 -25.24 -2.87
C LEU A 560 -22.87 -24.90 -3.18
N LYS A 561 -23.12 -24.06 -4.21
CA LYS A 561 -24.46 -23.61 -4.62
C LYS A 561 -25.25 -22.98 -3.46
N ARG A 562 -24.57 -22.27 -2.57
CA ARG A 562 -25.17 -21.51 -1.48
C ARG A 562 -25.52 -20.09 -1.95
N GLU A 563 -26.56 -19.52 -1.37
CA GLU A 563 -26.94 -18.12 -1.65
C GLU A 563 -25.85 -17.17 -1.18
N VAL A 564 -25.43 -16.26 -2.07
CA VAL A 564 -24.54 -15.15 -1.73
C VAL A 564 -25.39 -14.00 -1.19
N LYS A 565 -25.31 -13.76 0.10
CA LYS A 565 -26.13 -12.74 0.79
C LYS A 565 -25.54 -11.33 0.74
N THR A 566 -24.28 -11.20 0.36
CA THR A 566 -23.58 -9.92 0.34
C THR A 566 -23.98 -9.07 -0.86
N SER A 567 -24.42 -7.83 -0.64
CA SER A 567 -24.79 -6.93 -1.72
C SER A 567 -23.56 -6.25 -2.33
N GLU A 568 -23.73 -5.70 -3.56
CA GLU A 568 -22.67 -4.94 -4.23
C GLU A 568 -22.29 -3.68 -3.43
N GLU A 569 -23.26 -3.00 -2.80
CA GLU A 569 -22.99 -1.83 -1.97
C GLU A 569 -22.20 -2.17 -0.70
N GLU A 570 -22.44 -3.35 -0.12
CA GLU A 570 -21.66 -3.83 1.02
C GLU A 570 -20.23 -4.15 0.60
N LEU A 571 -20.05 -4.84 -0.53
CA LEU A 571 -18.72 -5.12 -1.08
C LEU A 571 -17.98 -3.84 -1.44
N ALA A 572 -18.65 -2.83 -1.99
CA ALA A 572 -18.03 -1.54 -2.27
C ALA A 572 -17.51 -0.86 -1.00
N ARG A 573 -18.30 -0.86 0.09
CA ARG A 573 -17.84 -0.32 1.38
C ARG A 573 -16.65 -1.10 1.96
N LYS A 574 -16.68 -2.43 1.86
CA LYS A 574 -15.55 -3.29 2.28
C LYS A 574 -14.31 -3.00 1.42
N ALA A 575 -14.46 -2.86 0.10
CA ALA A 575 -13.38 -2.56 -0.83
C ALA A 575 -12.70 -1.21 -0.52
N ASP A 576 -13.48 -0.16 -0.22
CA ASP A 576 -12.95 1.15 0.16
C ASP A 576 -12.16 1.08 1.47
N HIS A 577 -12.71 0.41 2.50
CA HIS A 577 -12.02 0.20 3.77
C HIS A 577 -10.70 -0.55 3.57
N LEU A 578 -10.71 -1.66 2.84
CA LEU A 578 -9.55 -2.51 2.64
C LEU A 578 -8.47 -1.84 1.79
N SER A 579 -8.87 -1.07 0.77
CA SER A 579 -7.93 -0.24 0.00
C SER A 579 -7.29 0.85 0.86
N HIS A 580 -8.02 1.43 1.80
CA HIS A 580 -7.48 2.38 2.75
C HIS A 580 -6.47 1.71 3.70
N ARG A 581 -6.82 0.54 4.26
CA ARG A 581 -5.93 -0.20 5.17
C ARG A 581 -4.64 -0.63 4.48
N GLU A 582 -4.72 -1.11 3.26
CA GLU A 582 -3.55 -1.45 2.43
C GLU A 582 -2.64 -0.23 2.23
N ARG A 583 -3.21 0.94 1.89
CA ARG A 583 -2.43 2.16 1.74
C ARG A 583 -1.72 2.57 3.03
N VAL A 584 -2.41 2.51 4.16
CA VAL A 584 -1.83 2.78 5.49
C VAL A 584 -0.66 1.84 5.78
N ALA A 585 -0.82 0.53 5.49
CA ALA A 585 0.23 -0.47 5.64
C ALA A 585 1.47 -0.13 4.78
N MET A 586 1.26 0.12 3.48
CA MET A 586 2.35 0.48 2.55
C MET A 586 3.08 1.77 2.97
N GLU A 587 2.35 2.80 3.42
CA GLU A 587 2.96 4.04 3.90
C GLU A 587 3.79 3.81 5.17
N ALA A 588 3.29 2.97 6.09
CA ALA A 588 4.00 2.60 7.31
C ALA A 588 5.28 1.80 7.01
N GLU A 589 5.21 0.78 6.14
CA GLU A 589 6.35 -0.02 5.69
C GLU A 589 7.39 0.84 4.97
N ARG A 590 6.96 1.73 4.09
CA ARG A 590 7.86 2.66 3.40
C ARG A 590 8.56 3.62 4.37
N GLU A 591 7.82 4.16 5.35
CA GLU A 591 8.39 5.09 6.32
C GLU A 591 9.40 4.40 7.24
N ILE A 592 9.09 3.22 7.75
CA ILE A 592 10.04 2.49 8.62
C ILE A 592 11.32 2.13 7.86
N LEU A 593 11.22 1.66 6.62
CA LEU A 593 12.39 1.40 5.77
C LEU A 593 13.24 2.64 5.58
N ASN A 594 12.61 3.80 5.33
CA ASN A 594 13.34 5.05 5.18
C ASN A 594 14.07 5.46 6.47
N ARG A 595 13.45 5.24 7.66
CA ARG A 595 14.08 5.51 8.96
C ARG A 595 15.33 4.66 9.18
N TYR A 596 15.25 3.36 8.90
CA TYR A 596 16.40 2.46 8.99
C TYR A 596 17.53 2.90 8.03
N ARG A 597 17.20 3.30 6.81
CA ARG A 597 18.18 3.80 5.83
C ARG A 597 18.87 5.07 6.29
N VAL A 598 18.12 6.06 6.77
CA VAL A 598 18.69 7.33 7.26
C VAL A 598 19.59 7.07 8.49
N ARG A 599 19.17 6.18 9.39
CA ARG A 599 19.98 5.80 10.56
C ARG A 599 21.28 5.12 10.15
N PHE A 600 21.23 4.18 9.22
CA PHE A 600 22.42 3.50 8.67
C PHE A 600 23.41 4.49 8.04
N MET A 601 22.91 5.50 7.34
CA MET A 601 23.77 6.52 6.73
C MET A 601 24.46 7.43 7.74
N ARG A 602 23.94 7.60 8.95
CA ARG A 602 24.58 8.43 9.99
C ARG A 602 26.00 7.98 10.31
N GLU A 603 26.23 6.70 10.33
CA GLU A 603 27.54 6.12 10.65
C GLU A 603 28.57 6.25 9.51
N LYS A 604 28.09 6.58 8.31
CA LYS A 604 28.87 6.69 7.08
C LYS A 604 29.19 8.15 6.69
N ILE A 605 28.99 9.11 7.61
CA ILE A 605 29.31 10.52 7.35
C ILE A 605 30.81 10.67 7.02
N GLY A 606 31.11 11.33 5.89
CA GLY A 606 32.46 11.51 5.37
C GLY A 606 32.88 10.50 4.30
N GLU A 607 32.16 9.38 4.16
CA GLU A 607 32.41 8.40 3.10
C GLU A 607 32.00 8.92 1.71
N VAL A 608 32.63 8.36 0.68
CA VAL A 608 32.38 8.72 -0.73
C VAL A 608 31.69 7.56 -1.43
N PHE A 609 30.63 7.91 -2.18
CA PHE A 609 29.80 6.95 -2.88
C PHE A 609 29.65 7.28 -4.36
N GLU A 610 29.43 6.26 -5.17
CA GLU A 610 28.91 6.42 -6.53
C GLU A 610 27.40 6.48 -6.50
N GLY A 611 26.82 7.38 -7.28
CA GLY A 611 25.40 7.53 -7.39
C GLY A 611 24.92 7.96 -8.78
N VAL A 612 23.62 7.93 -8.93
CA VAL A 612 22.93 8.37 -10.15
C VAL A 612 21.96 9.50 -9.77
N ILE A 613 21.92 10.55 -10.57
CA ILE A 613 20.99 11.66 -10.39
C ILE A 613 19.57 11.14 -10.65
N SER A 614 18.74 11.09 -9.59
CA SER A 614 17.35 10.61 -9.61
C SER A 614 16.34 11.73 -9.86
N GLY A 615 16.71 12.98 -9.51
CA GLY A 615 15.85 14.13 -9.69
C GLY A 615 16.63 15.44 -9.75
N VAL A 616 16.11 16.44 -10.46
CA VAL A 616 16.72 17.77 -10.56
C VAL A 616 15.68 18.85 -10.28
N THR A 617 16.05 19.80 -9.44
CA THR A 617 15.20 20.93 -9.03
C THR A 617 15.98 22.23 -9.07
N ALA A 618 15.30 23.37 -8.86
CA ALA A 618 15.96 24.68 -8.83
C ALA A 618 16.93 24.87 -7.64
N PHE A 619 16.75 24.09 -6.55
CA PHE A 619 17.59 24.18 -5.35
C PHE A 619 18.71 23.14 -5.27
N GLY A 620 18.76 22.20 -6.24
CA GLY A 620 19.76 21.14 -6.30
C GLY A 620 19.31 19.92 -7.05
N PHE A 621 20.06 18.85 -6.92
CA PHE A 621 19.68 17.57 -7.52
C PHE A 621 19.77 16.45 -6.48
N PHE A 622 18.86 15.50 -6.61
CA PHE A 622 18.84 14.30 -5.80
C PHE A 622 19.76 13.24 -6.41
N VAL A 623 20.49 12.57 -5.57
CA VAL A 623 21.39 11.47 -5.96
C VAL A 623 20.99 10.22 -5.20
N GLU A 624 20.73 9.16 -5.92
CA GLU A 624 20.57 7.84 -5.34
C GLU A 624 21.89 7.05 -5.41
N LEU A 625 22.28 6.52 -4.27
CA LEU A 625 23.49 5.71 -4.16
C LEU A 625 23.29 4.35 -4.83
N LYS A 626 24.30 3.90 -5.59
CA LYS A 626 24.21 2.70 -6.42
C LYS A 626 24.03 1.42 -5.62
N ASP A 627 24.74 1.29 -4.49
CA ASP A 627 24.85 0.02 -3.75
C ASP A 627 23.94 0.00 -2.49
N ILE A 628 23.52 1.16 -1.99
CA ILE A 628 22.79 1.28 -0.72
C ILE A 628 21.33 1.70 -0.93
N PHE A 629 20.93 2.11 -2.15
CA PHE A 629 19.56 2.55 -2.51
C PHE A 629 19.00 3.65 -1.61
N VAL A 630 19.87 4.55 -1.18
CA VAL A 630 19.53 5.73 -0.39
C VAL A 630 19.62 6.96 -1.27
N GLU A 631 18.61 7.81 -1.20
CA GLU A 631 18.55 9.08 -1.91
C GLU A 631 18.93 10.24 -0.98
N GLY A 632 19.73 11.18 -1.48
CA GLY A 632 20.08 12.41 -0.77
C GLY A 632 20.24 13.59 -1.71
N LEU A 633 20.31 14.79 -1.15
CA LEU A 633 20.32 16.06 -1.88
C LEU A 633 21.74 16.62 -2.01
N VAL A 634 22.14 16.91 -3.24
CA VAL A 634 23.26 17.84 -3.52
C VAL A 634 22.66 19.22 -3.75
N ARG A 635 22.93 20.17 -2.83
CA ARG A 635 22.40 21.53 -2.92
C ARG A 635 23.16 22.34 -3.96
N VAL A 636 22.45 23.15 -4.75
CA VAL A 636 23.08 24.07 -5.72
C VAL A 636 24.05 25.03 -5.02
N THR A 637 23.77 25.42 -3.77
CA THR A 637 24.66 26.28 -2.97
C THR A 637 25.97 25.61 -2.58
N GLY A 638 26.08 24.29 -2.68
CA GLY A 638 27.33 23.52 -2.46
C GLY A 638 28.16 23.35 -3.74
N LEU A 639 27.66 23.76 -4.89
CA LEU A 639 28.38 23.73 -6.15
C LEU A 639 29.15 25.06 -6.32
N HIS A 640 30.40 25.06 -5.88
CA HIS A 640 31.22 26.31 -5.80
C HIS A 640 32.00 26.63 -7.09
N ASP A 641 31.91 25.78 -8.11
CA ASP A 641 32.68 25.91 -9.34
C ASP A 641 32.01 26.81 -10.41
N ASP A 642 30.69 26.98 -10.33
CA ASP A 642 29.92 27.78 -11.28
C ASP A 642 28.59 28.27 -10.66
N TYR A 643 27.89 29.14 -11.38
CA TYR A 643 26.48 29.46 -11.11
C TYR A 643 25.60 28.55 -11.97
N TYR A 644 24.70 27.82 -11.33
CA TYR A 644 23.83 26.85 -11.98
C TYR A 644 22.39 27.36 -12.05
N HIS A 645 21.82 27.37 -13.24
CA HIS A 645 20.41 27.67 -13.44
C HIS A 645 19.62 26.39 -13.82
N TYR A 646 18.38 26.35 -13.39
CA TYR A 646 17.49 25.22 -13.63
C TYR A 646 16.75 25.38 -14.96
N ASP A 647 16.98 24.42 -15.88
CA ASP A 647 16.20 24.28 -17.10
C ASP A 647 15.02 23.34 -16.85
N GLU A 648 13.84 23.94 -16.60
CA GLU A 648 12.59 23.20 -16.31
C GLU A 648 12.18 22.28 -17.47
N LYS A 649 12.49 22.65 -18.71
CA LYS A 649 12.14 21.85 -19.90
C LYS A 649 12.99 20.60 -20.01
N ARG A 650 14.25 20.66 -19.60
CA ARG A 650 15.22 19.56 -19.73
C ARG A 650 15.47 18.83 -18.41
N TYR A 651 14.80 19.23 -17.34
CA TYR A 651 15.03 18.69 -15.98
C TYR A 651 16.52 18.62 -15.65
N SER A 652 17.22 19.74 -15.85
CA SER A 652 18.68 19.81 -15.70
C SER A 652 19.13 21.11 -15.04
N LEU A 653 20.25 21.04 -14.32
CA LEU A 653 21.02 22.21 -13.88
C LEU A 653 22.16 22.44 -14.86
N VAL A 654 22.27 23.66 -15.37
CA VAL A 654 23.27 24.05 -16.38
C VAL A 654 24.15 25.16 -15.81
N GLY A 655 25.45 24.96 -15.82
CA GLY A 655 26.43 25.95 -15.39
C GLY A 655 26.62 27.04 -16.44
N ASP A 656 26.63 28.29 -16.00
CA ASP A 656 26.73 29.47 -16.89
C ASP A 656 28.07 29.54 -17.60
N ARG A 657 29.17 29.26 -16.91
CA ARG A 657 30.54 29.41 -17.39
C ARG A 657 31.14 28.10 -17.87
N THR A 658 30.94 27.03 -17.09
CA THR A 658 31.52 25.70 -17.37
C THR A 658 30.72 24.92 -18.40
N HIS A 659 29.45 25.30 -18.60
CA HIS A 659 28.48 24.55 -19.41
C HIS A 659 28.29 23.10 -18.92
N GLN A 660 28.70 22.81 -17.66
CA GLN A 660 28.46 21.52 -17.05
C GLN A 660 26.96 21.31 -16.83
N VAL A 661 26.47 20.14 -17.21
CA VAL A 661 25.05 19.80 -17.12
C VAL A 661 24.85 18.64 -16.16
N PHE A 662 24.08 18.90 -15.09
CA PHE A 662 23.56 17.84 -14.23
C PHE A 662 22.13 17.49 -14.64
N ARG A 663 21.96 16.30 -15.17
CA ARG A 663 20.65 15.80 -15.65
C ARG A 663 20.33 14.45 -15.02
N ILE A 664 19.07 14.13 -15.02
CA ILE A 664 18.55 12.84 -14.57
C ILE A 664 19.27 11.69 -15.30
N GLY A 665 19.67 10.63 -14.58
CA GLY A 665 20.45 9.51 -15.12
C GLY A 665 21.96 9.75 -15.15
N GLY A 666 22.44 10.99 -14.87
CA GLY A 666 23.86 11.32 -14.80
C GLY A 666 24.55 10.59 -13.63
N ARG A 667 25.71 9.99 -13.87
CA ARG A 667 26.54 9.38 -12.81
C ARG A 667 27.37 10.45 -12.14
N VAL A 668 27.41 10.40 -10.81
CA VAL A 668 28.16 11.34 -9.98
C VAL A 668 28.83 10.61 -8.82
N ARG A 669 29.93 11.18 -8.34
CA ARG A 669 30.55 10.77 -7.08
C ARG A 669 30.20 11.81 -6.02
N VAL A 670 29.73 11.36 -4.87
CA VAL A 670 29.27 12.23 -3.80
C VAL A 670 29.88 11.82 -2.47
N ARG A 671 30.13 12.80 -1.61
CA ARG A 671 30.51 12.57 -0.21
C ARG A 671 29.29 12.81 0.66
N LEU A 672 29.05 11.93 1.61
CA LEU A 672 28.02 12.14 2.63
C LEU A 672 28.50 13.22 3.61
N GLU A 673 27.82 14.37 3.62
CA GLU A 673 28.21 15.51 4.46
C GLU A 673 27.39 15.58 5.74
N ARG A 674 26.07 15.30 5.64
CA ARG A 674 25.17 15.46 6.77
C ARG A 674 24.00 14.48 6.69
N VAL A 675 23.61 13.97 7.85
CA VAL A 675 22.39 13.20 8.06
C VAL A 675 21.56 13.87 9.15
N ASP A 676 20.34 14.22 8.84
CA ASP A 676 19.36 14.78 9.77
C ASP A 676 18.30 13.71 10.08
N LEU A 677 18.41 13.08 11.25
CA LEU A 677 17.50 12.00 11.65
C LEU A 677 16.08 12.50 11.90
N GLU A 678 15.91 13.72 12.43
CA GLU A 678 14.61 14.29 12.75
C GLU A 678 13.82 14.61 11.46
N ARG A 679 14.49 15.24 10.48
CA ARG A 679 13.90 15.58 9.17
C ARG A 679 14.03 14.46 8.14
N ARG A 680 14.80 13.44 8.47
CA ARG A 680 15.10 12.31 7.55
C ARG A 680 15.71 12.77 6.24
N HIS A 681 16.58 13.78 6.32
CA HIS A 681 17.29 14.35 5.18
C HIS A 681 18.75 13.90 5.17
N ILE A 682 19.23 13.62 3.97
CA ILE A 682 20.62 13.29 3.70
C ILE A 682 21.15 14.33 2.73
N ASP A 683 22.20 15.05 3.12
CA ASP A 683 22.87 16.03 2.28
C ASP A 683 24.21 15.45 1.80
N PHE A 684 24.42 15.54 0.50
CA PHE A 684 25.65 15.14 -0.16
C PHE A 684 26.40 16.35 -0.71
N GLY A 685 27.75 16.26 -0.69
CA GLY A 685 28.66 17.14 -1.41
C GLY A 685 29.15 16.47 -2.69
N LEU A 686 29.14 17.20 -3.81
CA LEU A 686 29.65 16.70 -5.08
C LEU A 686 31.18 16.56 -5.03
N MET A 687 31.69 15.39 -5.43
CA MET A 687 33.11 15.14 -5.60
C MET A 687 33.50 15.32 -7.07
N LYS A 688 34.62 16.03 -7.28
CA LYS A 688 35.20 16.21 -8.64
C LYS A 688 35.83 14.94 -9.18
#